data_d398fa6d37142b52b86e91059585f313
#
_entry.id   d398fa6d37142b52b86e91059585f313
#
_cell.length_a   1.000
_cell.length_b   1.000
_cell.length_c   1.000
_cell.angle_alpha   90.00
_cell.angle_beta   90.00
_cell.angle_gamma   90.00
#
_symmetry.space_group_name_H-M   'P 1'
#
loop_
_entity.id
_entity.type
_entity.pdbx_description
1 polymer ?
#
loop_
_entity_poly.entity_id
_entity_poly.type
_entity_poly.pdbx_seq_one_letter_code
_entity_poly.pdbx_strand_id
1 'polypeptide(L)'
;MSNPGSRRNGSSIKIRLTVLCAKNLAKKDFFRLPDPFAKVVVDGSGQCHSTDTVKSTLDPKWNQHYDLYIGKTDSITISIWNHKKIHKRQGAGFLGCIRLLSNAISRLKDTGYQRLDLCKLNPSDSDAVRGQIVVSLQTRDRIGSGGPVVDCRGLLENDGVIHQLLNFVLCQCLVPYFPVFEGCFSEEPLPYSDSTGAAGGGNCRLDSPSQDSRLPTQRIRGQDSRGHGHTPQNRPHGHQPPDLPEGYEQRTTVQGQVYFLHTQTGVSTWHDPRIPRYDYITRSKVDLKRGETQKDLVHKLKLLRHELSLQQPQAGHCRIEVSREEIFEESYRQIMKMRPKDLKKRLMVKFRGEEGLDYGGVAREWLYLLCHEMLNPYYGLFQYSTDNIYTLQINPDSSINPDHLSYFHFVGRVMGLAVFHGHYINGSFTLPFYKQLLGKPIQLNDLETTDPELHKSLVWILENDITSVLDHTFCVEHNAFGKFLQHELKPNGRNISVTEENKKEYVRLYVNWRFMRGIEAQFLALQKGFSELIPQHLLKPFDHKELELIIGGLGKIDLADWKTNTRLKHCTSESNVVRWFWQAVEAFSEERRGRLLQFVTGSTRVPLQGFKALQGSAGPRLFTIHLIDANTDNLPKAHTCFNRIDIPPYESYEKLYEKLLTAVEETCGFAVE
;
A
#
# COMPACT_ATOMS: atom_id res chain seq x y z
N MET A 1 -10.64 -52.05 25.12
CA MET A 1 -11.65 -51.38 25.93
C MET A 1 -10.99 -50.24 26.68
N SER A 2 -11.27 -49.04 26.27
CA SER A 2 -11.37 -47.83 27.08
C SER A 2 -11.38 -46.61 26.14
N ASN A 3 -12.52 -45.98 26.11
CA ASN A 3 -12.88 -44.80 25.39
C ASN A 3 -12.15 -43.58 25.98
N PRO A 4 -11.66 -42.64 25.18
CA PRO A 4 -11.50 -41.26 25.63
C PRO A 4 -12.36 -40.32 24.83
N GLY A 5 -13.62 -40.24 25.20
CA GLY A 5 -14.54 -39.19 24.75
C GLY A 5 -14.77 -38.19 25.86
N SER A 6 -14.03 -37.12 25.89
CA SER A 6 -14.42 -35.90 26.59
C SER A 6 -14.43 -34.75 25.61
N ARG A 7 -15.59 -34.53 24.98
CA ARG A 7 -15.92 -33.28 24.26
C ARG A 7 -15.97 -32.14 25.27
N ARG A 8 -14.92 -31.30 25.35
CA ARG A 8 -15.00 -29.99 25.98
C ARG A 8 -15.74 -29.04 25.03
N ASN A 9 -17.03 -28.79 25.32
CA ASN A 9 -17.81 -27.71 24.75
C ASN A 9 -17.32 -26.38 25.36
N GLY A 10 -16.28 -25.78 24.78
CA GLY A 10 -15.86 -24.41 25.02
C GLY A 10 -15.54 -23.77 23.68
N SER A 11 -16.11 -22.62 23.38
CA SER A 11 -15.84 -21.91 22.13
C SER A 11 -14.33 -21.62 21.99
N SER A 12 -13.63 -22.44 21.18
CA SER A 12 -12.25 -22.18 20.79
C SER A 12 -12.25 -21.17 19.63
N ILE A 13 -11.36 -20.21 19.69
CA ILE A 13 -11.11 -19.27 18.60
C ILE A 13 -9.99 -19.79 17.72
N LYS A 14 -10.10 -19.61 16.41
CA LYS A 14 -9.07 -19.92 15.45
C LYS A 14 -8.16 -18.71 15.27
N ILE A 15 -6.87 -18.85 15.57
CA ILE A 15 -5.86 -17.81 15.44
C ILE A 15 -4.76 -18.29 14.50
N ARG A 16 -4.37 -17.46 13.54
CA ARG A 16 -3.16 -17.67 12.74
C ARG A 16 -1.98 -17.02 13.45
N LEU A 17 -1.04 -17.86 13.90
CA LEU A 17 0.26 -17.42 14.42
C LEU A 17 1.28 -17.42 13.28
N THR A 18 1.95 -16.29 13.04
CA THR A 18 3.12 -16.20 12.17
C THR A 18 4.38 -16.07 13.02
N VAL A 19 5.35 -16.95 12.83
CA VAL A 19 6.69 -16.86 13.40
C VAL A 19 7.63 -16.34 12.31
N LEU A 20 7.92 -15.03 12.33
CA LEU A 20 8.67 -14.37 11.28
C LEU A 20 10.17 -14.65 11.36
N CYS A 21 10.78 -14.29 12.49
CA CYS A 21 12.23 -14.42 12.68
C CYS A 21 12.60 -14.37 14.17
N ALA A 22 13.88 -14.67 14.48
CA ALA A 22 14.49 -14.23 15.72
C ALA A 22 15.75 -13.41 15.43
N LYS A 23 16.17 -12.60 16.38
CA LYS A 23 17.36 -11.73 16.26
C LYS A 23 18.21 -11.79 17.52
N ASN A 24 19.52 -11.65 17.34
CA ASN A 24 20.52 -11.58 18.42
C ASN A 24 20.46 -12.77 19.37
N LEU A 25 20.26 -13.99 18.88
CA LEU A 25 20.26 -15.19 19.70
C LEU A 25 21.61 -15.37 20.42
N ALA A 26 21.58 -15.97 21.62
CA ALA A 26 22.80 -16.24 22.38
C ALA A 26 23.71 -17.23 21.65
N LYS A 27 24.99 -16.88 21.44
CA LYS A 27 26.02 -17.78 20.94
C LYS A 27 26.53 -18.64 22.10
N LYS A 28 26.02 -19.87 22.21
CA LYS A 28 26.43 -20.83 23.30
C LYS A 28 27.63 -21.67 22.97
N ASP A 29 28.18 -21.55 21.76
CA ASP A 29 29.36 -22.30 21.31
C ASP A 29 30.39 -21.31 20.75
N PHE A 30 31.63 -21.38 21.21
CA PHE A 30 32.66 -20.40 20.83
C PHE A 30 33.03 -20.53 19.35
N PHE A 31 33.03 -21.75 18.79
CA PHE A 31 33.50 -22.03 17.43
C PHE A 31 32.39 -22.14 16.38
N ARG A 32 31.14 -22.41 16.78
CA ARG A 32 30.07 -22.71 15.84
C ARG A 32 28.83 -21.89 16.14
N LEU A 33 28.20 -21.41 15.07
CA LEU A 33 26.87 -20.81 15.16
C LEU A 33 25.80 -21.90 15.29
N PRO A 34 24.67 -21.63 15.97
CA PRO A 34 23.56 -22.56 16.09
C PRO A 34 22.84 -22.77 14.76
N ASP A 35 22.10 -23.86 14.66
CA ASP A 35 21.10 -24.13 13.63
C ASP A 35 19.72 -23.99 14.28
N PRO A 36 19.18 -22.75 14.40
CA PRO A 36 17.96 -22.54 15.17
C PRO A 36 16.68 -22.94 14.42
N PHE A 37 15.72 -23.46 15.17
CA PHE A 37 14.33 -23.62 14.79
C PHE A 37 13.43 -23.25 15.97
N ALA A 38 12.19 -22.84 15.71
CA ALA A 38 11.21 -22.53 16.74
C ALA A 38 10.19 -23.66 16.87
N LYS A 39 9.82 -23.98 18.10
CA LYS A 39 8.76 -24.94 18.44
C LYS A 39 7.62 -24.18 19.09
N VAL A 40 6.42 -24.32 18.54
CA VAL A 40 5.17 -23.70 19.01
C VAL A 40 4.34 -24.78 19.72
N VAL A 41 3.92 -24.52 20.93
CA VAL A 41 3.06 -25.42 21.72
C VAL A 41 1.89 -24.62 22.26
N VAL A 42 0.68 -25.13 22.09
CA VAL A 42 -0.53 -24.59 22.73
C VAL A 42 -0.81 -25.43 23.96
N ASP A 43 -0.62 -24.82 25.12
CA ASP A 43 -0.91 -25.46 26.40
C ASP A 43 -2.43 -25.58 26.55
N GLY A 44 -2.93 -26.77 26.83
CA GLY A 44 -4.37 -27.06 26.97
C GLY A 44 -4.89 -27.90 25.80
N SER A 45 -4.68 -27.55 24.54
CA SER A 45 -5.07 -28.35 23.39
C SER A 45 -4.00 -29.36 22.96
N GLY A 46 -2.74 -29.18 23.38
CA GLY A 46 -1.61 -30.02 23.01
C GLY A 46 -1.14 -29.89 21.56
N GLN A 47 -1.62 -28.87 20.83
CA GLN A 47 -1.15 -28.58 19.47
C GLN A 47 0.34 -28.24 19.50
N CYS A 48 1.11 -28.87 18.63
CA CYS A 48 2.55 -28.69 18.57
C CYS A 48 3.00 -28.57 17.11
N HIS A 49 3.70 -27.47 16.79
CA HIS A 49 4.26 -27.19 15.47
C HIS A 49 5.73 -26.81 15.59
N SER A 50 6.48 -26.93 14.51
CA SER A 50 7.89 -26.53 14.46
C SER A 50 8.22 -25.88 13.14
N THR A 51 9.04 -24.83 13.19
CA THR A 51 9.59 -24.21 11.97
C THR A 51 10.67 -25.08 11.35
N ASP A 52 11.03 -24.76 10.11
CA ASP A 52 12.23 -25.28 9.49
C ASP A 52 13.49 -24.85 10.25
N THR A 53 14.56 -25.65 10.10
CA THR A 53 15.85 -25.33 10.70
C THR A 53 16.65 -24.43 9.79
N VAL A 54 17.08 -23.26 10.27
CA VAL A 54 17.97 -22.35 9.55
C VAL A 54 19.42 -22.61 9.99
N LYS A 55 20.33 -22.86 9.04
CA LYS A 55 21.70 -23.27 9.36
C LYS A 55 22.60 -22.08 9.72
N SER A 56 23.42 -22.25 10.76
CA SER A 56 24.57 -21.42 11.11
C SER A 56 24.27 -19.92 11.22
N THR A 57 23.28 -19.53 12.04
CA THR A 57 22.89 -18.13 12.22
C THR A 57 22.45 -17.81 13.66
N LEU A 58 22.63 -16.54 14.05
CA LEU A 58 22.02 -15.96 15.27
C LEU A 58 20.74 -15.20 14.96
N ASP A 59 20.44 -14.98 13.67
CA ASP A 59 19.30 -14.20 13.18
C ASP A 59 18.49 -15.03 12.18
N PRO A 60 17.86 -16.14 12.61
CA PRO A 60 17.07 -17.00 11.72
C PRO A 60 15.81 -16.32 11.23
N LYS A 61 15.48 -16.55 9.96
CA LYS A 61 14.24 -16.11 9.32
C LYS A 61 13.45 -17.36 8.93
N TRP A 62 12.21 -17.47 9.40
CA TRP A 62 11.36 -18.63 9.12
C TRP A 62 10.17 -18.25 8.24
N ASN A 63 9.49 -17.11 8.55
CA ASN A 63 8.27 -16.66 7.90
C ASN A 63 7.25 -17.80 7.71
N GLN A 64 7.01 -18.54 8.80
CA GLN A 64 6.09 -19.68 8.82
C GLN A 64 4.89 -19.39 9.69
N HIS A 65 3.72 -19.86 9.28
CA HIS A 65 2.47 -19.62 9.97
C HIS A 65 1.74 -20.92 10.26
N TYR A 66 0.98 -20.88 11.35
CA TYR A 66 0.26 -22.02 11.91
C TYR A 66 -1.14 -21.56 12.33
N ASP A 67 -2.16 -22.30 11.90
CA ASP A 67 -3.53 -22.10 12.35
C ASP A 67 -3.74 -22.86 13.67
N LEU A 68 -3.92 -22.12 14.75
CA LEU A 68 -4.06 -22.64 16.11
C LEU A 68 -5.51 -22.50 16.60
N TYR A 69 -6.01 -23.51 17.28
CA TYR A 69 -7.30 -23.48 17.98
C TYR A 69 -7.04 -23.22 19.47
N ILE A 70 -7.49 -22.08 19.98
CA ILE A 70 -7.15 -21.59 21.32
C ILE A 70 -8.43 -21.46 22.16
N GLY A 71 -8.46 -22.14 23.29
CA GLY A 71 -9.47 -22.01 24.31
C GLY A 71 -9.25 -20.75 25.19
N LYS A 72 -10.27 -20.36 25.96
CA LYS A 72 -10.23 -19.15 26.80
C LYS A 72 -9.11 -19.13 27.83
N THR A 73 -8.60 -20.28 28.26
CA THR A 73 -7.56 -20.44 29.29
C THR A 73 -6.22 -20.91 28.72
N ASP A 74 -6.14 -21.16 27.41
CA ASP A 74 -4.93 -21.69 26.81
C ASP A 74 -3.81 -20.65 26.72
N SER A 75 -2.57 -21.09 26.75
CA SER A 75 -1.39 -20.27 26.49
C SER A 75 -0.61 -20.82 25.30
N ILE A 76 0.13 -19.93 24.63
CA ILE A 76 1.04 -20.30 23.53
C ILE A 76 2.47 -20.16 24.03
N THR A 77 3.23 -21.24 23.98
CA THR A 77 4.66 -21.24 24.28
C THR A 77 5.45 -21.41 22.97
N ILE A 78 6.31 -20.42 22.65
CA ILE A 78 7.21 -20.50 21.49
C ILE A 78 8.63 -20.57 22.02
N SER A 79 9.32 -21.69 21.76
CA SER A 79 10.67 -21.95 22.24
C SER A 79 11.63 -22.15 21.07
N ILE A 80 12.81 -21.55 21.13
CA ILE A 80 13.85 -21.63 20.10
C ILE A 80 14.94 -22.59 20.54
N TRP A 81 15.32 -23.48 19.63
CA TRP A 81 16.26 -24.57 19.89
C TRP A 81 17.33 -24.64 18.80
N ASN A 82 18.53 -25.08 19.18
CA ASN A 82 19.60 -25.45 18.23
C ASN A 82 19.49 -26.93 17.86
N HIS A 83 19.15 -27.23 16.61
CA HIS A 83 18.96 -28.57 16.09
C HIS A 83 20.16 -29.50 16.34
N LYS A 84 21.40 -29.00 16.23
CA LYS A 84 22.62 -29.79 16.45
C LYS A 84 22.80 -30.30 17.88
N LYS A 85 22.12 -29.78 18.86
CA LYS A 85 22.32 -30.08 20.28
C LYS A 85 21.15 -30.78 20.96
N ILE A 86 20.01 -30.94 20.31
CA ILE A 86 18.79 -31.55 20.89
C ILE A 86 19.02 -32.97 21.39
N HIS A 87 19.87 -33.73 20.70
CA HIS A 87 20.10 -35.15 21.01
C HIS A 87 21.20 -35.41 22.07
N LYS A 88 21.86 -34.38 22.59
CA LYS A 88 23.06 -34.59 23.46
C LYS A 88 22.79 -34.60 24.95
N ARG A 89 21.83 -33.86 25.47
CA ARG A 89 21.36 -33.87 26.87
C ARG A 89 20.01 -33.15 26.94
N GLN A 90 19.16 -33.55 27.90
CA GLN A 90 17.89 -32.86 28.16
C GLN A 90 18.15 -31.35 28.44
N GLY A 91 17.55 -30.44 27.64
CA GLY A 91 17.80 -29.02 27.72
C GLY A 91 19.00 -28.48 26.91
N ALA A 92 19.90 -29.33 26.44
CA ALA A 92 21.04 -28.92 25.63
C ALA A 92 20.57 -28.43 24.25
N GLY A 93 20.76 -27.14 23.96
CA GLY A 93 20.34 -26.53 22.70
C GLY A 93 19.22 -25.49 22.84
N PHE A 94 18.65 -25.32 24.01
CA PHE A 94 17.68 -24.28 24.26
C PHE A 94 18.33 -22.88 24.10
N LEU A 95 17.68 -21.99 23.31
CA LEU A 95 18.19 -20.66 22.99
C LEU A 95 17.33 -19.55 23.61
N GLY A 96 16.09 -19.84 23.97
CA GLY A 96 15.15 -18.93 24.59
C GLY A 96 13.72 -19.29 24.29
N CYS A 97 12.77 -18.71 25.02
CA CYS A 97 11.33 -18.86 24.77
C CYS A 97 10.55 -17.60 25.08
N ILE A 98 9.33 -17.55 24.56
CA ILE A 98 8.27 -16.65 25.04
C ILE A 98 7.05 -17.47 25.44
N ARG A 99 6.29 -16.97 26.39
CA ARG A 99 5.01 -17.56 26.81
C ARG A 99 3.92 -16.52 26.74
N LEU A 100 2.96 -16.73 25.87
CA LEU A 100 1.81 -15.84 25.69
C LEU A 100 0.63 -16.44 26.46
N LEU A 101 0.29 -15.83 27.58
CA LEU A 101 -0.91 -16.17 28.34
C LEU A 101 -2.17 -15.64 27.65
N SER A 102 -3.34 -16.12 28.02
CA SER A 102 -4.62 -15.77 27.39
C SER A 102 -4.89 -14.25 27.33
N ASN A 103 -4.50 -13.50 28.37
CA ASN A 103 -4.55 -12.04 28.38
C ASN A 103 -3.57 -11.39 27.38
N ALA A 104 -2.36 -11.92 27.25
CA ALA A 104 -1.38 -11.47 26.26
C ALA A 104 -1.83 -11.80 24.83
N ILE A 105 -2.39 -12.98 24.61
CA ILE A 105 -2.98 -13.39 23.32
C ILE A 105 -4.09 -12.41 22.94
N SER A 106 -5.01 -12.10 23.84
CA SER A 106 -6.11 -11.17 23.59
C SER A 106 -5.65 -9.75 23.28
N ARG A 107 -4.54 -9.30 23.88
CA ARG A 107 -3.95 -7.98 23.66
C ARG A 107 -3.13 -7.89 22.38
N LEU A 108 -2.39 -8.96 22.04
CA LEU A 108 -1.50 -9.00 20.86
C LEU A 108 -2.20 -9.44 19.58
N LYS A 109 -3.40 -10.00 19.70
CA LYS A 109 -4.20 -10.44 18.57
C LYS A 109 -4.61 -9.24 17.71
N ASP A 110 -4.43 -9.38 16.40
CA ASP A 110 -4.78 -8.37 15.39
C ASP A 110 -4.04 -7.00 15.55
N THR A 111 -2.87 -7.01 16.22
CA THR A 111 -2.02 -5.81 16.39
C THR A 111 -0.80 -5.78 15.46
N GLY A 112 -0.69 -6.73 14.53
CA GLY A 112 0.44 -6.86 13.60
C GLY A 112 1.64 -7.61 14.17
N TYR A 113 2.83 -7.39 13.57
CA TYR A 113 4.06 -8.02 14.04
C TYR A 113 4.54 -7.40 15.35
N GLN A 114 4.79 -8.25 16.33
CA GLN A 114 5.28 -7.88 17.63
C GLN A 114 6.68 -8.43 17.87
N ARG A 115 7.56 -7.61 18.43
CA ARG A 115 8.92 -7.98 18.81
C ARG A 115 8.94 -8.23 20.32
N LEU A 116 9.24 -9.48 20.70
CA LEU A 116 9.18 -9.93 22.09
C LEU A 116 10.56 -10.43 22.52
N ASP A 117 11.00 -10.03 23.72
CA ASP A 117 12.27 -10.49 24.28
C ASP A 117 12.18 -11.96 24.70
N LEU A 118 13.22 -12.72 24.41
CA LEU A 118 13.32 -14.13 24.80
C LEU A 118 13.66 -14.25 26.29
N CYS A 119 12.95 -15.14 26.97
CA CYS A 119 13.13 -15.45 28.38
C CYS A 119 13.71 -16.87 28.58
N LYS A 120 14.16 -17.11 29.79
CA LYS A 120 14.54 -18.47 30.23
C LYS A 120 13.29 -19.34 30.40
N LEU A 121 13.47 -20.66 30.27
CA LEU A 121 12.39 -21.63 30.51
C LEU A 121 12.01 -21.65 32.00
N ASN A 122 13.04 -21.71 32.86
CA ASN A 122 12.91 -21.55 34.30
C ASN A 122 13.80 -20.43 34.80
N PRO A 123 13.35 -19.57 35.74
CA PRO A 123 14.15 -18.46 36.26
C PRO A 123 15.48 -18.93 36.89
N SER A 124 15.53 -20.15 37.41
CA SER A 124 16.70 -20.78 38.08
C SER A 124 17.75 -21.30 37.09
N ASP A 125 17.48 -21.34 35.79
CA ASP A 125 18.44 -21.86 34.81
C ASP A 125 19.69 -20.96 34.76
N SER A 126 20.88 -21.57 34.80
CA SER A 126 22.16 -20.83 34.76
C SER A 126 22.49 -20.29 33.35
N ASP A 127 21.83 -20.81 32.32
CA ASP A 127 22.08 -20.48 30.93
C ASP A 127 21.66 -19.04 30.60
N ALA A 128 22.56 -18.25 29.98
CA ALA A 128 22.25 -16.93 29.48
C ALA A 128 21.33 -17.04 28.24
N VAL A 129 20.15 -16.45 28.32
CA VAL A 129 19.24 -16.25 27.19
C VAL A 129 19.33 -14.82 26.75
N ARG A 130 19.46 -14.60 25.45
CA ARG A 130 19.50 -13.29 24.82
C ARG A 130 18.84 -13.36 23.44
N GLY A 131 18.25 -12.26 23.03
CA GLY A 131 17.64 -12.10 21.71
C GLY A 131 16.15 -11.85 21.77
N GLN A 132 15.58 -11.67 20.62
CA GLN A 132 14.16 -11.33 20.43
C GLN A 132 13.56 -12.24 19.37
N ILE A 133 12.26 -12.48 19.45
CA ILE A 133 11.47 -13.15 18.42
C ILE A 133 10.41 -12.19 17.88
N VAL A 134 10.14 -12.28 16.60
CA VAL A 134 9.10 -11.48 15.93
C VAL A 134 7.96 -12.39 15.52
N VAL A 135 6.77 -12.13 16.06
CA VAL A 135 5.56 -12.94 15.83
C VAL A 135 4.36 -12.04 15.53
N SER A 136 3.34 -12.60 14.89
CA SER A 136 2.04 -11.98 14.68
C SER A 136 0.92 -12.97 14.97
N LEU A 137 -0.16 -12.50 15.58
CA LEU A 137 -1.37 -13.26 15.89
C LEU A 137 -2.56 -12.64 15.17
N GLN A 138 -3.25 -13.37 14.32
CA GLN A 138 -4.39 -12.90 13.54
C GLN A 138 -5.62 -13.77 13.78
N THR A 139 -6.80 -13.16 13.95
CA THR A 139 -8.07 -13.89 13.96
C THR A 139 -8.54 -14.15 12.54
N ARG A 140 -8.82 -15.41 12.20
CA ARG A 140 -9.18 -15.81 10.82
C ARG A 140 -10.60 -15.42 10.43
N ASP A 141 -11.48 -15.11 11.38
CA ASP A 141 -12.88 -14.76 11.13
C ASP A 141 -13.10 -13.40 10.42
N ARG A 142 -11.99 -12.66 10.17
CA ARG A 142 -11.99 -11.37 9.46
C ARG A 142 -11.32 -11.37 8.08
N ILE A 143 -10.89 -12.52 7.57
CA ILE A 143 -10.35 -12.66 6.21
C ILE A 143 -11.53 -12.82 5.23
N GLY A 144 -12.23 -11.75 4.96
CA GLY A 144 -13.36 -11.76 4.02
C GLY A 144 -14.31 -10.59 4.16
N SER A 145 -14.31 -9.90 5.27
CA SER A 145 -15.06 -8.66 5.46
C SER A 145 -14.09 -7.50 5.61
N GLY A 146 -14.23 -6.50 4.77
CA GLY A 146 -13.44 -5.28 4.73
C GLY A 146 -13.20 -4.69 6.10
N GLY A 147 -12.15 -3.92 6.21
CA GLY A 147 -11.51 -3.27 7.37
C GLY A 147 -12.25 -3.23 8.70
N PRO A 148 -11.59 -2.92 9.80
CA PRO A 148 -12.21 -2.99 11.11
C PRO A 148 -13.44 -2.08 11.17
N VAL A 149 -14.62 -2.66 10.99
CA VAL A 149 -15.85 -2.03 11.44
C VAL A 149 -15.82 -2.16 12.95
N VAL A 150 -15.40 -1.10 13.62
CA VAL A 150 -15.72 -0.93 15.04
C VAL A 150 -17.21 -0.76 15.10
N ASP A 151 -17.92 -1.83 15.38
CA ASP A 151 -19.35 -1.78 15.69
C ASP A 151 -19.51 -1.12 17.07
N CYS A 152 -19.71 0.20 17.05
CA CYS A 152 -19.90 1.01 18.24
C CYS A 152 -21.28 0.79 18.92
N ARG A 153 -22.10 -0.16 18.46
CA ARG A 153 -23.45 -0.38 19.00
C ARG A 153 -23.51 -1.28 20.23
N GLY A 154 -22.42 -1.89 20.64
CA GLY A 154 -22.35 -2.78 21.80
C GLY A 154 -21.71 -2.19 23.07
N LEU A 155 -21.32 -0.91 23.09
CA LEU A 155 -20.54 -0.30 24.18
C LEU A 155 -21.31 0.71 25.06
N LEU A 156 -22.64 0.74 24.99
CA LEU A 156 -23.46 1.67 25.78
C LEU A 156 -24.03 1.08 27.07
N GLU A 157 -23.61 -0.11 27.47
CA GLU A 157 -24.07 -0.69 28.75
C GLU A 157 -22.91 -1.25 29.57
N ASN A 158 -21.92 -0.41 29.98
CA ASN A 158 -21.13 -0.63 31.19
C ASN A 158 -20.24 0.59 31.48
N ASP A 159 -20.79 1.53 32.21
CA ASP A 159 -20.19 2.81 32.63
C ASP A 159 -19.10 2.68 33.75
N GLY A 160 -18.18 1.77 33.64
CA GLY A 160 -17.15 1.62 34.66
C GLY A 160 -15.70 1.42 34.15
N VAL A 161 -15.53 0.99 32.94
CA VAL A 161 -14.23 0.57 32.43
C VAL A 161 -13.65 1.54 31.39
N ILE A 162 -14.51 2.41 30.82
CA ILE A 162 -14.15 3.32 29.73
C ILE A 162 -13.24 4.46 30.20
N HIS A 163 -13.38 4.90 31.44
CA HIS A 163 -12.55 5.98 31.99
C HIS A 163 -11.07 5.62 32.23
N GLN A 164 -10.74 4.33 32.39
CA GLN A 164 -9.34 3.89 32.52
C GLN A 164 -8.67 3.59 31.17
N LEU A 165 -9.44 3.20 30.13
CA LEU A 165 -8.92 2.97 28.78
C LEU A 165 -8.72 4.26 27.99
N LEU A 166 -9.60 5.25 28.17
CA LEU A 166 -9.44 6.58 27.55
C LEU A 166 -8.24 7.35 28.12
N ASN A 167 -7.97 7.22 29.43
CA ASN A 167 -6.78 7.83 30.03
C ASN A 167 -5.46 7.15 29.61
N PHE A 168 -5.49 5.89 29.16
CA PHE A 168 -4.28 5.19 28.68
C PHE A 168 -3.96 5.48 27.21
N VAL A 169 -4.98 5.75 26.39
CA VAL A 169 -4.81 6.10 24.97
C VAL A 169 -4.49 7.60 24.80
N LEU A 170 -5.05 8.45 25.66
CA LEU A 170 -4.80 9.91 25.61
C LEU A 170 -3.44 10.32 26.20
N CYS A 171 -2.80 9.48 27.03
CA CYS A 171 -1.46 9.75 27.55
C CYS A 171 -0.30 9.47 26.58
N GLN A 172 -0.55 8.90 25.41
CA GLN A 172 0.51 8.60 24.43
C GLN A 172 0.61 9.57 23.24
N CYS A 173 -0.28 10.57 23.15
CA CYS A 173 -0.32 11.52 22.03
C CYS A 173 -0.38 12.99 22.41
N LEU A 174 -0.02 13.39 23.64
CA LEU A 174 -0.06 14.80 24.03
C LEU A 174 1.35 15.37 24.22
N VAL A 175 1.69 16.28 23.33
CA VAL A 175 2.66 17.36 23.44
C VAL A 175 2.26 18.28 24.62
N PRO A 176 3.22 18.86 25.38
CA PRO A 176 2.97 19.50 26.66
C PRO A 176 2.20 20.83 26.55
N TYR A 177 1.26 20.95 27.46
CA TYR A 177 0.68 22.13 28.09
C TYR A 177 0.79 23.49 27.40
N PHE A 178 -0.38 24.05 27.06
CA PHE A 178 -0.62 25.49 27.16
C PHE A 178 -1.67 25.78 28.22
N PRO A 179 -1.48 26.83 29.04
CA PRO A 179 -2.43 27.19 30.08
C PRO A 179 -3.69 27.82 29.50
N VAL A 180 -4.82 27.30 29.94
CA VAL A 180 -6.14 27.87 29.68
C VAL A 180 -6.27 29.19 30.45
N PHE A 181 -6.46 30.28 29.74
CA PHE A 181 -7.02 31.50 30.32
C PHE A 181 -8.55 31.38 30.27
N GLU A 182 -9.15 31.21 31.42
CA GLU A 182 -10.57 31.45 31.63
C GLU A 182 -10.86 32.95 31.57
N GLY A 183 -11.76 33.36 30.71
CA GLY A 183 -12.32 34.72 30.66
C GLY A 183 -13.64 34.74 29.96
N CYS A 184 -14.70 34.78 30.76
CA CYS A 184 -16.08 34.99 30.40
C CYS A 184 -16.29 36.07 29.33
N PHE A 185 -17.22 35.84 28.39
CA PHE A 185 -18.35 36.78 28.15
C PHE A 185 -19.42 36.17 27.23
N SER A 186 -20.62 36.48 27.64
CA SER A 186 -21.94 36.11 27.20
C SER A 186 -22.38 36.61 25.81
N GLU A 187 -23.21 35.84 25.12
CA GLU A 187 -24.47 36.13 24.41
C GLU A 187 -24.65 37.49 23.68
N GLU A 188 -25.15 37.69 22.53
CA GLU A 188 -26.23 37.19 21.66
C GLU A 188 -26.20 37.90 20.29
N PRO A 189 -27.12 37.63 19.31
CA PRO A 189 -26.87 37.79 17.86
C PRO A 189 -27.69 38.87 17.13
N LEU A 190 -27.44 38.98 15.79
CA LEU A 190 -28.25 39.59 14.70
C LEU A 190 -27.96 41.05 14.33
N PRO A 191 -28.36 41.57 13.13
CA PRO A 191 -28.91 40.94 11.93
C PRO A 191 -28.35 41.43 10.55
N TYR A 192 -28.82 40.77 9.52
CA TYR A 192 -28.90 41.09 8.09
C TYR A 192 -29.06 42.57 7.69
N SER A 193 -28.40 42.96 6.56
CA SER A 193 -29.00 43.92 5.61
C SER A 193 -28.45 43.75 4.18
N ASP A 194 -29.36 43.51 3.27
CA ASP A 194 -29.26 43.64 1.81
C ASP A 194 -28.93 45.09 1.38
N SER A 195 -28.18 45.21 0.27
CA SER A 195 -28.52 46.25 -0.76
C SER A 195 -27.71 46.03 -2.06
N THR A 196 -28.37 45.69 -3.06
CA THR A 196 -28.46 46.00 -4.50
C THR A 196 -27.72 47.23 -5.03
N GLY A 197 -27.23 47.11 -6.30
CA GLY A 197 -27.05 48.22 -7.27
C GLY A 197 -25.77 48.06 -8.09
N ALA A 198 -25.77 47.61 -9.26
CA ALA A 198 -26.05 48.14 -10.60
C ALA A 198 -24.86 48.86 -11.27
N ALA A 199 -24.41 48.28 -12.39
CA ALA A 199 -24.20 48.82 -13.74
C ALA A 199 -23.05 49.81 -14.06
N GLY A 200 -22.40 49.52 -15.18
CA GLY A 200 -21.61 50.41 -16.05
C GLY A 200 -20.26 49.84 -16.44
N GLY A 201 -19.92 49.39 -17.56
CA GLY A 201 -20.13 49.80 -18.95
C GLY A 201 -18.91 50.62 -19.41
N GLY A 202 -18.01 50.04 -20.24
CA GLY A 202 -16.91 50.81 -20.82
C GLY A 202 -15.99 50.01 -21.74
N ASN A 203 -16.35 49.96 -22.99
CA ASN A 203 -15.49 49.56 -24.13
C ASN A 203 -14.36 50.54 -24.34
N CYS A 204 -13.16 50.10 -24.71
CA CYS A 204 -12.33 50.80 -25.72
C CYS A 204 -11.37 49.80 -26.41
N ARG A 205 -11.41 49.91 -27.71
CA ARG A 205 -10.62 49.22 -28.74
C ARG A 205 -9.30 49.94 -29.03
N LEU A 206 -8.49 49.22 -29.87
CA LEU A 206 -7.47 49.66 -30.83
C LEU A 206 -6.06 49.82 -30.25
N ASP A 207 -4.93 49.43 -30.84
CA ASP A 207 -4.54 49.14 -32.24
C ASP A 207 -3.22 48.35 -32.26
N SER A 208 -2.99 47.57 -33.32
CA SER A 208 -1.68 47.08 -33.75
C SER A 208 -0.96 48.15 -34.60
N PRO A 209 0.39 48.09 -34.82
CA PRO A 209 0.88 47.55 -36.07
C PRO A 209 2.24 46.82 -36.07
N SER A 210 2.33 45.81 -36.87
CA SER A 210 3.27 45.28 -37.86
C SER A 210 4.68 45.92 -38.04
N GLN A 211 5.65 45.09 -38.29
CA GLN A 211 6.59 44.93 -39.43
C GLN A 211 7.97 44.39 -38.99
N ASP A 212 8.32 43.25 -39.51
CA ASP A 212 9.29 42.91 -40.58
C ASP A 212 10.79 43.14 -40.28
N SER A 213 11.59 42.07 -40.37
CA SER A 213 12.73 41.88 -41.28
C SER A 213 13.58 40.61 -41.03
N ARG A 214 13.51 39.71 -41.96
CA ARG A 214 14.51 38.98 -42.76
C ARG A 214 15.87 38.54 -42.16
N LEU A 215 16.10 37.23 -42.35
CA LEU A 215 17.28 36.41 -42.48
C LEU A 215 18.56 37.04 -43.15
N PRO A 216 19.78 36.45 -42.98
CA PRO A 216 20.14 35.40 -43.95
C PRO A 216 20.92 34.15 -43.39
N THR A 217 20.78 33.10 -44.18
CA THR A 217 21.50 31.86 -44.23
C THR A 217 22.97 32.00 -44.65
N GLN A 218 23.86 31.14 -44.09
CA GLN A 218 25.04 30.66 -44.82
C GLN A 218 25.32 29.17 -44.54
N ARG A 219 25.35 28.44 -45.64
CA ARG A 219 25.93 27.10 -45.80
C ARG A 219 27.45 27.19 -45.97
N ILE A 220 28.23 26.24 -45.42
CA ILE A 220 29.46 25.78 -46.05
C ILE A 220 29.60 24.25 -45.90
N ARG A 221 29.99 23.65 -47.01
CA ARG A 221 30.22 22.23 -47.28
C ARG A 221 31.54 21.74 -46.70
N GLY A 222 31.57 20.47 -46.51
CA GLY A 222 32.46 19.41 -46.30
C GLY A 222 33.84 19.36 -46.89
N GLN A 223 34.64 18.46 -46.36
CA GLN A 223 35.51 17.55 -47.12
C GLN A 223 36.16 16.51 -46.19
N ASP A 224 36.25 15.31 -46.78
CA ASP A 224 37.00 14.15 -46.31
C ASP A 224 38.51 14.39 -46.26
N SER A 225 39.24 13.68 -45.39
CA SER A 225 40.48 12.98 -45.77
C SER A 225 40.96 12.00 -44.67
N ARG A 226 41.40 10.87 -45.17
CA ARG A 226 42.00 9.71 -44.51
C ARG A 226 43.42 9.99 -43.98
N GLY A 227 43.86 9.21 -42.96
CA GLY A 227 45.30 8.94 -42.84
C GLY A 227 45.79 8.51 -41.46
N HIS A 228 46.05 7.23 -41.31
CA HIS A 228 47.16 6.53 -40.62
C HIS A 228 47.58 6.87 -39.19
N GLY A 229 47.44 5.89 -38.34
CA GLY A 229 48.21 5.21 -37.35
C GLY A 229 49.38 5.90 -36.61
N HIS A 230 49.30 5.76 -35.29
CA HIS A 230 50.41 5.40 -34.39
C HIS A 230 49.87 5.29 -32.95
N THR A 231 50.04 4.13 -32.35
CA THR A 231 50.01 3.97 -30.88
C THR A 231 51.21 4.70 -30.29
N PRO A 232 51.04 5.36 -29.12
CA PRO A 232 51.67 4.83 -27.94
C PRO A 232 50.82 4.89 -26.68
N GLN A 233 51.13 3.96 -25.79
CA GLN A 233 50.65 3.84 -24.41
C GLN A 233 50.84 5.15 -23.65
N ASN A 234 49.76 5.61 -23.01
CA ASN A 234 49.84 6.33 -21.72
C ASN A 234 48.54 6.17 -20.97
N ARG A 235 48.62 5.60 -19.80
CA ARG A 235 47.52 5.56 -18.81
C ARG A 235 47.22 7.01 -18.41
N PRO A 236 45.97 7.49 -18.54
CA PRO A 236 45.59 8.72 -17.87
C PRO A 236 45.14 8.42 -16.43
N HIS A 237 45.58 9.26 -15.54
CA HIS A 237 45.19 9.43 -14.16
C HIS A 237 43.66 9.39 -14.01
N GLY A 238 43.18 8.80 -12.90
CA GLY A 238 41.78 8.74 -12.53
C GLY A 238 41.14 10.11 -12.53
N HIS A 239 40.21 10.32 -13.43
CA HIS A 239 39.27 11.44 -13.33
C HIS A 239 38.36 11.17 -12.14
N GLN A 240 38.48 11.98 -11.10
CA GLN A 240 37.42 12.11 -10.10
C GLN A 240 36.13 12.45 -10.86
N PRO A 241 35.02 11.77 -10.55
CA PRO A 241 33.74 12.14 -11.15
C PRO A 241 33.43 13.61 -10.82
N PRO A 242 32.84 14.37 -11.74
CA PRO A 242 32.48 15.77 -11.49
C PRO A 242 31.59 15.87 -10.24
N ASP A 243 31.70 16.98 -9.52
CA ASP A 243 30.91 17.24 -8.32
C ASP A 243 29.40 17.12 -8.60
N LEU A 244 28.64 16.73 -7.57
CA LEU A 244 27.21 16.67 -7.68
C LEU A 244 26.63 18.09 -7.92
N PRO A 245 25.56 18.22 -8.75
CA PRO A 245 24.87 19.48 -8.87
C PRO A 245 24.40 19.99 -7.50
N GLU A 246 24.34 21.30 -7.35
CA GLU A 246 23.91 21.97 -6.12
C GLU A 246 22.56 21.41 -5.65
N GLY A 247 22.44 21.12 -4.38
CA GLY A 247 21.25 20.55 -3.77
C GLY A 247 21.12 19.03 -3.84
N TYR A 248 22.09 18.30 -4.42
CA TYR A 248 22.08 16.85 -4.42
C TYR A 248 23.10 16.26 -3.44
N GLU A 249 22.67 15.21 -2.71
CA GLU A 249 23.54 14.34 -1.91
C GLU A 249 23.55 12.93 -2.47
N GLN A 250 24.73 12.32 -2.52
CA GLN A 250 24.88 10.91 -2.80
C GLN A 250 24.74 10.12 -1.50
N ARG A 251 23.85 9.15 -1.47
CA ARG A 251 23.63 8.26 -0.33
C ARG A 251 23.71 6.80 -0.75
N THR A 252 23.89 5.92 0.23
CA THR A 252 24.00 4.48 0.00
C THR A 252 22.98 3.76 0.85
N THR A 253 22.26 2.81 0.24
CA THR A 253 21.32 1.93 0.97
C THR A 253 22.10 0.94 1.84
N VAL A 254 21.43 0.30 2.79
CA VAL A 254 22.00 -0.76 3.63
C VAL A 254 22.56 -1.92 2.78
N GLN A 255 22.08 -2.08 1.55
CA GLN A 255 22.52 -3.10 0.59
C GLN A 255 23.71 -2.61 -0.29
N GLY A 256 24.28 -1.44 -0.02
CA GLY A 256 25.41 -0.87 -0.76
C GLY A 256 25.02 -0.22 -2.09
N GLN A 257 23.75 -0.04 -2.41
CA GLN A 257 23.31 0.62 -3.65
C GLN A 257 23.32 2.14 -3.48
N VAL A 258 23.93 2.85 -4.44
CA VAL A 258 24.00 4.30 -4.44
C VAL A 258 22.73 4.92 -5.01
N TYR A 259 22.19 5.94 -4.34
CA TYR A 259 21.10 6.78 -4.79
C TYR A 259 21.37 8.25 -4.51
N PHE A 260 20.60 9.14 -5.10
CA PHE A 260 20.78 10.59 -4.98
C PHE A 260 19.54 11.23 -4.38
N LEU A 261 19.75 12.04 -3.35
CA LEU A 261 18.70 12.81 -2.68
C LEU A 261 18.85 14.29 -3.05
N HIS A 262 17.77 14.90 -3.54
CA HIS A 262 17.73 16.35 -3.68
C HIS A 262 17.30 16.96 -2.34
N THR A 263 18.23 17.56 -1.61
CA THR A 263 18.07 18.00 -0.21
C THR A 263 17.00 19.08 -0.03
N GLN A 264 16.78 19.93 -1.06
CA GLN A 264 15.78 20.99 -1.00
C GLN A 264 14.35 20.47 -1.22
N THR A 265 14.17 19.43 -2.03
CA THR A 265 12.85 18.90 -2.37
C THR A 265 12.51 17.58 -1.69
N GLY A 266 13.49 16.93 -1.07
CA GLY A 266 13.33 15.60 -0.47
C GLY A 266 13.17 14.47 -1.50
N VAL A 267 13.31 14.75 -2.80
CA VAL A 267 13.14 13.74 -3.85
C VAL A 267 14.36 12.84 -3.96
N SER A 268 14.17 11.54 -3.77
CA SER A 268 15.19 10.52 -3.95
C SER A 268 15.11 9.88 -5.33
N THR A 269 16.25 9.60 -5.97
CA THR A 269 16.32 8.98 -7.31
C THR A 269 17.52 8.04 -7.42
N TRP A 270 17.36 6.98 -8.19
CA TRP A 270 18.46 6.09 -8.59
C TRP A 270 19.30 6.65 -9.73
N HIS A 271 18.80 7.68 -10.42
CA HIS A 271 19.52 8.30 -11.52
C HIS A 271 20.57 9.26 -11.00
N ASP A 272 21.82 9.10 -11.48
CA ASP A 272 22.91 10.04 -11.19
C ASP A 272 22.60 11.39 -11.86
N PRO A 273 22.43 12.49 -11.09
CA PRO A 273 22.09 13.80 -11.66
C PRO A 273 23.20 14.42 -12.50
N ARG A 274 24.43 13.89 -12.42
CA ARG A 274 25.59 14.31 -13.26
C ARG A 274 25.48 13.76 -14.68
N ILE A 275 24.75 12.65 -14.87
CA ILE A 275 24.54 12.04 -16.17
C ILE A 275 23.33 12.71 -16.82
N PRO A 276 23.51 13.46 -17.94
CA PRO A 276 22.39 14.00 -18.68
C PRO A 276 21.45 12.85 -19.01
N ARG A 277 20.15 12.98 -18.66
CA ARG A 277 19.13 12.09 -19.20
C ARG A 277 19.15 12.28 -20.71
N TYR A 278 19.79 11.37 -21.44
CA TYR A 278 19.50 11.20 -22.84
C TYR A 278 18.05 10.75 -22.92
N ASP A 279 17.17 11.74 -23.01
CA ASP A 279 15.83 11.51 -23.49
C ASP A 279 16.04 10.97 -24.90
N TYR A 280 15.89 9.65 -25.08
CA TYR A 280 15.59 9.09 -26.37
C TYR A 280 14.24 9.72 -26.78
N ILE A 281 14.33 10.94 -27.27
CA ILE A 281 13.30 11.52 -28.08
C ILE A 281 13.36 10.73 -29.38
N THR A 282 12.74 9.56 -29.40
CA THR A 282 12.17 9.08 -30.65
C THR A 282 11.31 10.24 -31.11
N ARG A 283 11.77 10.87 -32.17
CA ARG A 283 11.04 11.89 -32.92
C ARG A 283 9.71 11.30 -33.39
N SER A 284 8.72 11.21 -32.55
CA SER A 284 7.36 11.45 -32.95
C SER A 284 7.22 12.96 -32.87
N LYS A 285 7.23 13.62 -34.02
CA LYS A 285 6.86 15.02 -34.20
C LYS A 285 5.45 15.22 -33.67
N VAL A 286 5.30 15.42 -32.39
CA VAL A 286 4.20 16.16 -31.81
C VAL A 286 4.83 17.42 -31.27
N ASP A 287 4.87 18.43 -32.09
CA ASP A 287 5.15 19.81 -31.69
C ASP A 287 4.17 20.17 -30.59
N LEU A 288 4.64 20.06 -29.35
CA LEU A 288 3.98 20.67 -28.19
C LEU A 288 4.20 22.19 -28.32
N LYS A 289 3.37 22.84 -29.08
CA LYS A 289 3.23 24.29 -29.04
C LYS A 289 2.89 24.69 -27.61
N ARG A 290 3.76 25.49 -27.00
CA ARG A 290 3.50 26.22 -25.76
C ARG A 290 2.22 27.01 -25.96
N GLY A 291 1.11 26.60 -25.32
CA GLY A 291 -0.15 27.34 -25.36
C GLY A 291 -1.42 26.50 -25.46
N GLU A 292 -1.32 25.17 -25.56
CA GLU A 292 -2.52 24.32 -25.58
C GLU A 292 -2.97 23.98 -24.16
N THR A 293 -4.21 24.37 -23.86
CA THR A 293 -5.12 23.94 -22.80
C THR A 293 -4.81 22.54 -22.29
N GLN A 294 -4.81 22.41 -20.98
CA GLN A 294 -4.69 21.19 -20.19
C GLN A 294 -5.40 20.01 -20.90
N LYS A 295 -4.63 19.11 -21.48
CA LYS A 295 -5.21 17.94 -22.16
C LYS A 295 -6.01 17.14 -21.16
N ASP A 296 -7.26 16.83 -21.51
CA ASP A 296 -8.16 16.02 -20.71
C ASP A 296 -7.48 14.71 -20.27
N LEU A 297 -7.67 14.30 -19.01
CA LEU A 297 -7.12 13.09 -18.42
C LEU A 297 -7.39 11.84 -19.30
N VAL A 298 -8.56 11.78 -19.93
CA VAL A 298 -8.93 10.67 -20.83
C VAL A 298 -7.99 10.61 -22.04
N HIS A 299 -7.61 11.76 -22.59
CA HIS A 299 -6.64 11.80 -23.70
C HIS A 299 -5.24 11.39 -23.26
N LYS A 300 -4.76 11.92 -22.11
CA LYS A 300 -3.48 11.52 -21.51
C LYS A 300 -3.43 10.01 -21.26
N LEU A 301 -4.52 9.44 -20.72
CA LEU A 301 -4.62 8.00 -20.47
C LEU A 301 -4.60 7.16 -21.74
N LYS A 302 -5.27 7.62 -22.81
CA LYS A 302 -5.22 6.94 -24.12
C LYS A 302 -3.80 6.89 -24.67
N LEU A 303 -3.05 7.98 -24.59
CA LEU A 303 -1.64 8.03 -24.99
C LEU A 303 -0.79 7.08 -24.15
N LEU A 304 -0.93 7.11 -22.83
CA LEU A 304 -0.23 6.19 -21.94
C LEU A 304 -0.50 4.72 -22.32
N ARG A 305 -1.77 4.36 -22.51
CA ARG A 305 -2.17 2.98 -22.91
C ARG A 305 -1.57 2.59 -24.25
N HIS A 306 -1.54 3.50 -25.21
CA HIS A 306 -0.93 3.27 -26.51
C HIS A 306 0.57 2.98 -26.36
N GLU A 307 1.32 3.83 -25.67
CA GLU A 307 2.77 3.66 -25.46
C GLU A 307 3.10 2.37 -24.71
N LEU A 308 2.31 2.00 -23.69
CA LEU A 308 2.49 0.74 -22.97
C LEU A 308 2.18 -0.48 -23.87
N SER A 309 1.18 -0.39 -24.75
CA SER A 309 0.84 -1.47 -25.69
C SER A 309 1.97 -1.78 -26.68
N LEU A 310 2.72 -0.76 -27.09
CA LEU A 310 3.90 -0.93 -27.97
C LEU A 310 5.04 -1.71 -27.28
N GLN A 311 5.08 -1.68 -25.94
CA GLN A 311 6.09 -2.40 -25.14
C GLN A 311 5.68 -3.85 -24.83
N GLN A 312 4.43 -4.25 -25.12
CA GLN A 312 3.94 -5.57 -24.79
C GLN A 312 4.48 -6.61 -25.80
N PRO A 313 5.18 -7.68 -25.32
CA PRO A 313 5.64 -8.75 -26.19
C PRO A 313 4.46 -9.48 -26.83
N GLN A 314 4.53 -9.71 -28.13
CA GLN A 314 3.47 -10.36 -28.92
C GLN A 314 3.31 -11.85 -28.57
N ALA A 315 4.36 -12.51 -28.10
CA ALA A 315 4.35 -13.94 -27.82
C ALA A 315 4.55 -14.27 -26.35
N GLY A 316 3.85 -15.31 -25.89
CA GLY A 316 3.96 -15.87 -24.56
C GLY A 316 3.03 -15.21 -23.54
N HIS A 317 3.01 -15.77 -22.33
CA HIS A 317 2.14 -15.34 -21.23
C HIS A 317 2.98 -15.11 -19.97
N CYS A 318 2.59 -14.14 -19.17
CA CYS A 318 2.99 -14.00 -17.77
C CYS A 318 2.07 -14.89 -16.95
N ARG A 319 2.51 -16.13 -16.69
CA ARG A 319 1.70 -17.10 -15.94
C ARG A 319 2.01 -17.01 -14.46
N ILE A 320 0.95 -16.90 -13.65
CA ILE A 320 1.01 -16.87 -12.19
C ILE A 320 0.03 -17.93 -11.69
N GLU A 321 0.53 -18.92 -10.96
CA GLU A 321 -0.29 -19.99 -10.39
C GLU A 321 -0.15 -19.98 -8.88
N VAL A 322 -1.23 -19.70 -8.14
CA VAL A 322 -1.22 -19.47 -6.71
C VAL A 322 -2.37 -20.20 -6.01
N SER A 323 -2.16 -20.51 -4.74
CA SER A 323 -3.24 -20.89 -3.82
C SER A 323 -3.91 -19.65 -3.25
N ARG A 324 -5.22 -19.71 -2.99
CA ARG A 324 -5.92 -18.61 -2.30
C ARG A 324 -5.40 -18.39 -0.89
N GLU A 325 -4.98 -19.44 -0.20
CA GLU A 325 -4.49 -19.37 1.17
C GLU A 325 -3.10 -18.72 1.30
N GLU A 326 -2.25 -18.89 0.28
CA GLU A 326 -0.85 -18.47 0.25
C GLU A 326 -0.60 -17.37 -0.80
N ILE A 327 -1.64 -16.64 -1.18
CA ILE A 327 -1.64 -15.74 -2.35
C ILE A 327 -0.48 -14.72 -2.30
N PHE A 328 -0.19 -14.16 -1.13
CA PHE A 328 0.88 -13.17 -0.97
C PHE A 328 2.27 -13.77 -1.23
N GLU A 329 2.63 -14.82 -0.49
CA GLU A 329 3.96 -15.41 -0.58
C GLU A 329 4.22 -16.13 -1.92
N GLU A 330 3.21 -16.80 -2.47
CA GLU A 330 3.35 -17.47 -3.76
C GLU A 330 3.45 -16.49 -4.91
N SER A 331 2.68 -15.39 -4.88
CA SER A 331 2.80 -14.29 -5.84
C SER A 331 4.15 -13.61 -5.75
N TYR A 332 4.63 -13.34 -4.53
CA TYR A 332 5.94 -12.76 -4.29
C TYR A 332 7.05 -13.62 -4.91
N ARG A 333 7.09 -14.93 -4.60
CA ARG A 333 8.11 -15.84 -5.12
C ARG A 333 8.14 -15.91 -6.64
N GLN A 334 6.97 -15.90 -7.30
CA GLN A 334 6.87 -16.00 -8.75
C GLN A 334 7.22 -14.67 -9.43
N ILE A 335 6.62 -13.55 -9.00
CA ILE A 335 6.84 -12.24 -9.61
C ILE A 335 8.30 -11.78 -9.46
N MET A 336 8.92 -12.05 -8.30
CA MET A 336 10.32 -11.66 -8.06
C MET A 336 11.33 -12.48 -8.89
N LYS A 337 10.99 -13.70 -9.30
CA LYS A 337 11.82 -14.51 -10.21
C LYS A 337 11.70 -14.08 -11.68
N MET A 338 10.61 -13.42 -12.08
CA MET A 338 10.37 -13.01 -13.45
C MET A 338 11.20 -11.78 -13.82
N ARG A 339 11.67 -11.75 -15.09
CA ARG A 339 12.30 -10.55 -15.64
C ARG A 339 11.22 -9.52 -15.99
N PRO A 340 11.50 -8.22 -15.96
CA PRO A 340 10.53 -7.17 -16.29
C PRO A 340 9.84 -7.37 -17.65
N LYS A 341 10.57 -7.84 -18.65
CA LYS A 341 10.00 -8.15 -19.97
C LYS A 341 8.97 -9.29 -19.95
N ASP A 342 9.13 -10.25 -19.02
CA ASP A 342 8.20 -11.37 -18.91
C ASP A 342 6.92 -10.95 -18.18
N LEU A 343 7.00 -9.99 -17.26
CA LEU A 343 5.85 -9.37 -16.60
C LEU A 343 4.98 -8.52 -17.57
N LYS A 344 5.58 -8.01 -18.65
CA LYS A 344 4.86 -7.25 -19.71
C LYS A 344 4.09 -8.14 -20.70
N LYS A 345 4.29 -9.46 -20.68
CA LYS A 345 3.52 -10.41 -21.49
C LYS A 345 2.07 -10.47 -21.01
N ARG A 346 1.17 -10.97 -21.85
CA ARG A 346 -0.25 -11.13 -21.48
C ARG A 346 -0.36 -11.88 -20.15
N LEU A 347 -0.99 -11.23 -19.17
CA LEU A 347 -1.20 -11.79 -17.84
C LEU A 347 -2.18 -12.96 -17.91
N MET A 348 -1.85 -14.06 -17.24
CA MET A 348 -2.68 -15.25 -17.12
C MET A 348 -2.51 -15.82 -15.70
N VAL A 349 -3.56 -15.76 -14.92
CA VAL A 349 -3.58 -16.22 -13.53
C VAL A 349 -4.40 -17.50 -13.42
N LYS A 350 -3.95 -18.41 -12.56
CA LYS A 350 -4.68 -19.62 -12.20
C LYS A 350 -4.65 -19.80 -10.69
N PHE A 351 -5.81 -20.03 -10.10
CA PHE A 351 -5.89 -20.52 -8.73
C PHE A 351 -5.73 -22.03 -8.70
N ARG A 352 -4.89 -22.53 -7.79
CA ARG A 352 -4.61 -23.95 -7.67
C ARG A 352 -5.85 -24.68 -7.14
N GLY A 353 -6.24 -25.78 -7.79
CA GLY A 353 -7.46 -26.52 -7.46
C GLY A 353 -8.74 -25.97 -8.11
N GLU A 354 -8.64 -24.87 -8.89
CA GLU A 354 -9.77 -24.34 -9.67
C GLU A 354 -9.57 -24.60 -11.17
N GLU A 355 -10.66 -24.89 -11.86
CA GLU A 355 -10.63 -25.23 -13.29
C GLU A 355 -10.77 -24.00 -14.20
N GLY A 356 -11.14 -22.84 -13.63
CA GLY A 356 -11.40 -21.61 -14.38
C GLY A 356 -10.20 -21.16 -15.24
N LEU A 357 -10.47 -20.86 -16.52
CA LEU A 357 -9.50 -20.26 -17.43
C LEU A 357 -9.49 -18.74 -17.26
N ASP A 358 -8.30 -18.13 -17.24
CA ASP A 358 -8.18 -16.68 -17.10
C ASP A 358 -8.37 -15.96 -18.45
N TYR A 359 -9.56 -15.44 -18.62
CA TYR A 359 -9.88 -14.47 -19.68
C TYR A 359 -9.91 -13.03 -19.17
N GLY A 360 -9.22 -12.74 -18.03
CA GLY A 360 -9.11 -11.44 -17.40
C GLY A 360 -9.91 -11.28 -16.11
N GLY A 361 -10.86 -12.16 -15.81
CA GLY A 361 -11.63 -12.18 -14.55
C GLY A 361 -10.80 -12.69 -13.39
N VAL A 362 -10.15 -13.83 -13.58
CA VAL A 362 -9.28 -14.47 -12.58
C VAL A 362 -8.12 -13.55 -12.19
N ALA A 363 -7.50 -12.89 -13.19
CA ALA A 363 -6.43 -11.93 -12.94
C ALA A 363 -6.91 -10.72 -12.10
N ARG A 364 -8.12 -10.22 -12.33
CA ARG A 364 -8.69 -9.11 -11.54
C ARG A 364 -8.95 -9.53 -10.10
N GLU A 365 -9.53 -10.71 -9.87
CA GLU A 365 -9.76 -11.22 -8.53
C GLU A 365 -8.45 -11.53 -7.80
N TRP A 366 -7.49 -12.16 -8.47
CA TRP A 366 -6.15 -12.36 -7.92
C TRP A 366 -5.55 -11.04 -7.46
N LEU A 367 -5.60 -10.00 -8.29
CA LEU A 367 -5.05 -8.70 -7.94
C LEU A 367 -5.80 -8.06 -6.77
N TYR A 368 -7.12 -8.20 -6.71
CA TYR A 368 -7.94 -7.73 -5.60
C TYR A 368 -7.52 -8.39 -4.28
N LEU A 369 -7.47 -9.73 -4.25
CA LEU A 369 -7.07 -10.50 -3.06
C LEU A 369 -5.62 -10.21 -2.67
N LEU A 370 -4.72 -10.14 -3.65
CA LEU A 370 -3.32 -9.82 -3.41
C LEU A 370 -3.15 -8.41 -2.83
N CYS A 371 -3.89 -7.42 -3.34
CA CYS A 371 -3.88 -6.06 -2.78
C CYS A 371 -4.33 -6.04 -1.33
N HIS A 372 -5.36 -6.80 -1.01
CA HIS A 372 -5.87 -6.91 0.37
C HIS A 372 -4.80 -7.44 1.33
N GLU A 373 -4.03 -8.43 0.90
CA GLU A 373 -2.95 -9.01 1.69
C GLU A 373 -1.70 -8.08 1.72
N MET A 374 -1.17 -7.68 0.56
CA MET A 374 0.10 -6.93 0.50
C MET A 374 0.04 -5.54 1.11
N LEU A 375 -1.15 -4.92 1.14
CA LEU A 375 -1.38 -3.59 1.71
C LEU A 375 -1.88 -3.64 3.15
N ASN A 376 -2.09 -4.83 3.68
CA ASN A 376 -2.54 -5.03 5.06
C ASN A 376 -1.47 -4.53 6.04
N PRO A 377 -1.77 -3.56 6.92
CA PRO A 377 -0.82 -3.04 7.91
C PRO A 377 -0.21 -4.11 8.82
N TYR A 378 -0.86 -5.24 8.97
CA TYR A 378 -0.34 -6.35 9.80
C TYR A 378 0.96 -6.97 9.27
N TYR A 379 1.26 -6.82 7.97
CA TYR A 379 2.57 -7.22 7.44
C TYR A 379 3.69 -6.23 7.79
N GLY A 380 3.35 -5.08 8.39
CA GLY A 380 4.30 -4.08 8.84
C GLY A 380 4.94 -3.27 7.70
N LEU A 381 4.48 -3.43 6.45
CA LEU A 381 4.99 -2.68 5.30
C LEU A 381 4.35 -1.30 5.20
N PHE A 382 3.04 -1.24 5.41
CA PHE A 382 2.24 -0.02 5.36
C PHE A 382 1.57 0.21 6.70
N GLN A 383 1.17 1.45 6.93
CA GLN A 383 0.35 1.87 8.07
C GLN A 383 -0.69 2.88 7.61
N TYR A 384 -1.75 3.06 8.37
CA TYR A 384 -2.70 4.14 8.11
C TYR A 384 -2.09 5.49 8.46
N SER A 385 -2.50 6.54 7.75
CA SER A 385 -1.95 7.89 7.95
C SER A 385 -2.29 8.45 9.32
N THR A 386 -3.54 8.24 9.77
CA THR A 386 -4.05 8.56 11.11
C THR A 386 -5.11 7.54 11.49
N ASP A 387 -5.51 7.51 12.76
CA ASP A 387 -6.53 6.59 13.28
C ASP A 387 -7.90 6.75 12.61
N ASN A 388 -8.20 7.94 12.10
CA ASN A 388 -9.48 8.29 11.47
C ASN A 388 -9.43 8.32 9.93
N ILE A 389 -8.25 8.23 9.33
CA ILE A 389 -8.06 8.33 7.88
C ILE A 389 -7.39 7.05 7.38
N TYR A 390 -8.16 6.20 6.73
CA TYR A 390 -7.72 4.89 6.23
C TYR A 390 -6.91 4.96 4.93
N THR A 391 -6.14 6.04 4.72
CA THR A 391 -5.17 6.11 3.63
C THR A 391 -3.84 5.53 4.08
N LEU A 392 -3.22 4.78 3.19
CA LEU A 392 -1.98 4.05 3.46
C LEU A 392 -0.76 4.93 3.22
N GLN A 393 0.21 4.78 4.09
CA GLN A 393 1.56 5.31 3.92
C GLN A 393 2.59 4.22 4.24
N ILE A 394 3.79 4.37 3.72
CA ILE A 394 4.89 3.46 4.04
C ILE A 394 5.18 3.54 5.54
N ASN A 395 5.31 2.37 6.18
CA ASN A 395 5.69 2.29 7.58
C ASN A 395 7.20 2.55 7.73
N PRO A 396 7.63 3.61 8.43
CA PRO A 396 9.04 3.87 8.69
C PRO A 396 9.74 2.72 9.42
N ASP A 397 8.99 2.04 10.28
CA ASP A 397 9.48 0.93 11.10
C ASP A 397 9.34 -0.44 10.40
N SER A 398 9.08 -0.47 9.11
CA SER A 398 8.94 -1.70 8.32
C SER A 398 10.16 -2.64 8.41
N SER A 399 11.32 -2.13 8.87
CA SER A 399 12.53 -2.93 9.15
C SER A 399 12.34 -4.00 10.23
N ILE A 400 11.18 -4.02 10.91
CA ILE A 400 10.74 -5.14 11.74
C ILE A 400 10.66 -6.43 10.90
N ASN A 401 10.25 -6.33 9.64
CA ASN A 401 10.32 -7.39 8.64
C ASN A 401 11.71 -7.33 7.96
N PRO A 402 12.57 -8.34 8.12
CA PRO A 402 13.93 -8.33 7.59
C PRO A 402 14.00 -8.20 6.06
N ASP A 403 13.00 -8.68 5.34
CA ASP A 403 12.93 -8.66 3.88
C ASP A 403 12.06 -7.53 3.33
N HIS A 404 11.71 -6.53 4.16
CA HIS A 404 10.80 -5.44 3.82
C HIS A 404 11.16 -4.74 2.50
N LEU A 405 12.43 -4.49 2.21
CA LEU A 405 12.84 -3.83 0.96
C LEU A 405 12.53 -4.69 -0.28
N SER A 406 12.66 -6.01 -0.16
CA SER A 406 12.29 -6.93 -1.23
C SER A 406 10.78 -6.98 -1.43
N TYR A 407 10.02 -6.91 -0.34
CA TYR A 407 8.56 -6.79 -0.42
C TYR A 407 8.12 -5.45 -1.00
N PHE A 408 8.77 -4.33 -0.69
CA PHE A 408 8.48 -3.05 -1.34
C PHE A 408 8.79 -3.07 -2.83
N HIS A 409 9.88 -3.71 -3.25
CA HIS A 409 10.17 -3.92 -4.67
C HIS A 409 9.06 -4.75 -5.34
N PHE A 410 8.59 -5.81 -4.69
CA PHE A 410 7.48 -6.62 -5.14
C PHE A 410 6.18 -5.81 -5.28
N VAL A 411 5.81 -5.02 -4.26
CA VAL A 411 4.63 -4.14 -4.32
C VAL A 411 4.73 -3.18 -5.50
N GLY A 412 5.92 -2.58 -5.73
CA GLY A 412 6.17 -1.74 -6.89
C GLY A 412 5.94 -2.46 -8.22
N ARG A 413 6.42 -3.71 -8.35
CA ARG A 413 6.16 -4.56 -9.54
C ARG A 413 4.69 -4.86 -9.72
N VAL A 414 3.95 -5.18 -8.65
CA VAL A 414 2.50 -5.46 -8.70
C VAL A 414 1.73 -4.21 -9.12
N MET A 415 2.05 -3.04 -8.55
CA MET A 415 1.44 -1.76 -8.96
C MET A 415 1.73 -1.46 -10.44
N GLY A 416 2.98 -1.62 -10.87
CA GLY A 416 3.38 -1.45 -12.26
C GLY A 416 2.67 -2.44 -13.20
N LEU A 417 2.53 -3.70 -12.78
CA LEU A 417 1.81 -4.75 -13.52
C LEU A 417 0.33 -4.40 -13.67
N ALA A 418 -0.32 -3.92 -12.60
CA ALA A 418 -1.71 -3.47 -12.66
C ALA A 418 -1.88 -2.34 -13.67
N VAL A 419 -1.08 -1.28 -13.57
CA VAL A 419 -1.13 -0.15 -14.51
C VAL A 419 -0.83 -0.61 -15.93
N PHE A 420 0.16 -1.46 -16.14
CA PHE A 420 0.55 -1.96 -17.47
C PHE A 420 -0.58 -2.74 -18.14
N HIS A 421 -1.22 -3.65 -17.42
CA HIS A 421 -2.30 -4.50 -17.96
C HIS A 421 -3.71 -3.88 -17.85
N GLY A 422 -3.83 -2.64 -17.38
CA GLY A 422 -5.11 -1.94 -17.31
C GLY A 422 -6.01 -2.34 -16.16
N HIS A 423 -5.44 -2.88 -15.10
CA HIS A 423 -6.11 -3.19 -13.84
C HIS A 423 -5.92 -2.08 -12.82
N TYR A 424 -6.66 -2.13 -11.72
CA TYR A 424 -6.62 -1.16 -10.64
C TYR A 424 -6.17 -1.81 -9.34
N ILE A 425 -5.40 -1.07 -8.54
CA ILE A 425 -5.00 -1.44 -7.19
C ILE A 425 -6.13 -1.07 -6.22
N ASN A 426 -6.59 -2.04 -5.46
CA ASN A 426 -7.58 -1.77 -4.40
C ASN A 426 -6.86 -1.30 -3.13
N GLY A 427 -6.41 -0.06 -3.10
CA GLY A 427 -5.74 0.59 -1.99
C GLY A 427 -5.70 2.10 -2.20
N SER A 428 -5.90 2.85 -1.14
CA SER A 428 -5.84 4.31 -1.16
C SER A 428 -4.58 4.74 -0.45
N PHE A 429 -3.67 5.40 -1.17
CA PHE A 429 -2.45 5.95 -0.59
C PHE A 429 -2.60 7.45 -0.33
N THR A 430 -1.75 8.00 0.52
CA THR A 430 -1.69 9.44 0.75
C THR A 430 -1.26 10.19 -0.50
N LEU A 431 -1.73 11.43 -0.71
CA LEU A 431 -1.34 12.24 -1.88
C LEU A 431 0.18 12.44 -2.02
N PRO A 432 0.95 12.64 -0.94
CA PRO A 432 2.41 12.66 -0.99
C PRO A 432 3.04 11.44 -1.64
N PHE A 433 2.49 10.24 -1.42
CA PHE A 433 2.97 9.01 -2.06
C PHE A 433 2.95 9.11 -3.60
N TYR A 434 1.86 9.60 -4.17
CA TYR A 434 1.75 9.79 -5.63
C TYR A 434 2.66 10.90 -6.13
N LYS A 435 2.84 11.99 -5.35
CA LYS A 435 3.82 13.04 -5.68
C LYS A 435 5.25 12.49 -5.75
N GLN A 436 5.62 11.65 -4.79
CA GLN A 436 6.92 10.98 -4.76
C GLN A 436 7.12 10.08 -5.98
N LEU A 437 6.11 9.28 -6.38
CA LEU A 437 6.18 8.45 -7.58
C LEU A 437 6.41 9.30 -8.85
N LEU A 438 5.85 10.50 -8.91
CA LEU A 438 6.05 11.45 -10.00
C LEU A 438 7.39 12.20 -9.92
N GLY A 439 8.15 12.08 -8.81
CA GLY A 439 9.34 12.87 -8.55
C GLY A 439 9.03 14.35 -8.32
N LYS A 440 7.83 14.67 -7.81
CA LYS A 440 7.41 16.04 -7.46
C LYS A 440 7.72 16.35 -6.00
N PRO A 441 8.09 17.60 -5.67
CA PRO A 441 8.37 17.99 -4.29
C PRO A 441 7.10 17.93 -3.42
N ILE A 442 7.30 17.56 -2.16
CA ILE A 442 6.27 17.60 -1.14
C ILE A 442 6.27 18.99 -0.51
N GLN A 443 5.08 19.50 -0.21
CA GLN A 443 4.85 20.82 0.36
C GLN A 443 4.06 20.74 1.66
N LEU A 444 4.06 21.82 2.44
CA LEU A 444 3.33 21.91 3.70
C LEU A 444 1.83 21.56 3.55
N ASN A 445 1.19 22.04 2.48
CA ASN A 445 -0.23 21.75 2.22
C ASN A 445 -0.54 20.26 2.02
N ASP A 446 0.46 19.42 1.74
CA ASP A 446 0.27 17.97 1.62
C ASP A 446 0.03 17.29 2.98
N LEU A 447 0.36 17.98 4.08
CA LEU A 447 0.03 17.52 5.43
C LEU A 447 -1.45 17.69 5.76
N GLU A 448 -2.15 18.64 5.17
CA GLU A 448 -3.54 18.97 5.50
C GLU A 448 -4.45 17.73 5.45
N THR A 449 -4.25 16.87 4.45
CA THR A 449 -5.05 15.65 4.26
C THR A 449 -4.51 14.44 5.01
N THR A 450 -3.25 14.48 5.48
CA THR A 450 -2.56 13.32 6.05
C THR A 450 -2.40 13.43 7.56
N ASP A 451 -2.12 14.65 8.03
CA ASP A 451 -1.88 14.98 9.42
C ASP A 451 -2.32 16.43 9.69
N PRO A 452 -3.66 16.67 9.80
CA PRO A 452 -4.21 18.03 9.91
C PRO A 452 -3.72 18.79 11.15
N GLU A 453 -3.44 18.09 12.24
CA GLU A 453 -2.97 18.73 13.50
C GLU A 453 -1.54 19.23 13.35
N LEU A 454 -0.66 18.42 12.78
CA LEU A 454 0.71 18.84 12.46
C LEU A 454 0.69 19.98 11.43
N HIS A 455 -0.19 19.92 10.41
CA HIS A 455 -0.35 20.99 9.44
C HIS A 455 -0.67 22.32 10.12
N LYS A 456 -1.71 22.35 10.98
CA LYS A 456 -2.10 23.56 11.73
C LYS A 456 -0.94 24.10 12.57
N SER A 457 -0.21 23.22 13.27
CA SER A 457 0.92 23.61 14.10
C SER A 457 2.05 24.24 13.29
N LEU A 458 2.39 23.66 12.14
CA LEU A 458 3.45 24.20 11.27
C LEU A 458 3.02 25.50 10.55
N VAL A 459 1.74 25.63 10.18
CA VAL A 459 1.18 26.89 9.65
C VAL A 459 1.25 27.98 10.72
N TRP A 460 0.86 27.66 11.96
CA TRP A 460 0.94 28.60 13.06
C TRP A 460 2.36 29.12 13.29
N ILE A 461 3.38 28.25 13.25
CA ILE A 461 4.80 28.65 13.35
C ILE A 461 5.17 29.65 12.25
N LEU A 462 4.67 29.47 11.03
CA LEU A 462 4.99 30.37 9.92
C LEU A 462 4.30 31.73 10.02
N GLU A 463 3.07 31.77 10.56
CA GLU A 463 2.20 32.94 10.59
C GLU A 463 2.39 33.82 11.84
N ASN A 464 2.93 33.27 12.92
CA ASN A 464 3.08 33.97 14.18
C ASN A 464 4.54 34.24 14.54
N ASP A 465 4.77 35.23 15.42
CA ASP A 465 6.07 35.47 16.04
C ASP A 465 6.34 34.38 17.09
N ILE A 466 7.39 33.62 16.90
CA ILE A 466 7.77 32.53 17.79
C ILE A 466 8.81 32.92 18.84
N THR A 467 9.25 34.19 18.86
CA THR A 467 10.24 34.70 19.80
C THR A 467 9.80 34.49 21.23
N SER A 468 10.55 33.78 22.02
CA SER A 468 10.26 33.42 23.44
C SER A 468 8.97 32.60 23.65
N VAL A 469 8.35 32.09 22.60
CA VAL A 469 7.15 31.25 22.66
C VAL A 469 7.51 29.77 22.44
N LEU A 470 8.43 29.50 21.50
CA LEU A 470 8.86 28.16 21.17
C LEU A 470 10.32 27.94 21.53
N ASP A 471 10.57 26.88 22.29
CA ASP A 471 11.92 26.39 22.62
C ASP A 471 12.18 25.07 21.86
N HIS A 472 12.18 25.18 20.53
CA HIS A 472 12.40 24.03 19.64
C HIS A 472 13.78 24.11 19.02
N THR A 473 14.37 22.93 18.79
CA THR A 473 15.59 22.76 18.00
C THR A 473 15.28 22.08 16.68
N PHE A 474 16.25 21.99 15.76
CA PHE A 474 16.10 21.26 14.51
C PHE A 474 16.11 19.74 14.72
N CYS A 475 15.29 19.28 15.68
CA CYS A 475 15.06 17.88 16.00
C CYS A 475 13.57 17.56 15.99
N VAL A 476 13.25 16.30 15.70
CA VAL A 476 11.90 15.73 15.79
C VAL A 476 11.95 14.49 16.67
N GLU A 477 11.03 14.36 17.57
CA GLU A 477 10.84 13.16 18.37
C GLU A 477 9.85 12.22 17.71
N HIS A 478 10.19 10.96 17.68
CA HIS A 478 9.37 9.90 17.10
C HIS A 478 9.31 8.72 18.06
N ASN A 479 8.10 8.23 18.32
CA ASN A 479 7.87 7.04 19.15
C ASN A 479 7.90 5.79 18.26
N ALA A 480 8.99 5.03 18.34
CA ALA A 480 9.13 3.74 17.67
C ALA A 480 8.97 2.61 18.69
N PHE A 481 7.83 1.91 18.68
CA PHE A 481 7.55 0.77 19.56
C PHE A 481 7.78 1.08 21.06
N GLY A 482 7.30 2.23 21.51
CA GLY A 482 7.42 2.67 22.92
C GLY A 482 8.79 3.25 23.29
N LYS A 483 9.69 3.42 22.34
CA LYS A 483 10.96 4.16 22.53
C LYS A 483 10.90 5.48 21.78
N PHE A 484 11.12 6.57 22.51
CA PHE A 484 11.29 7.87 21.89
C PHE A 484 12.67 7.96 21.23
N LEU A 485 12.67 8.11 19.92
CA LEU A 485 13.87 8.35 19.11
C LEU A 485 13.89 9.81 18.68
N GLN A 486 15.03 10.46 18.82
CA GLN A 486 15.24 11.83 18.40
C GLN A 486 15.98 11.87 17.06
N HIS A 487 15.40 12.53 16.05
CA HIS A 487 15.96 12.68 14.73
C HIS A 487 16.38 14.12 14.48
N GLU A 488 17.63 14.33 14.04
CA GLU A 488 18.11 15.64 13.62
C GLU A 488 17.64 15.94 12.19
N LEU A 489 16.97 17.06 11.99
CA LEU A 489 16.50 17.51 10.68
C LEU A 489 17.64 17.97 9.77
N LYS A 490 18.74 18.44 10.36
CA LYS A 490 20.00 18.80 9.69
C LYS A 490 21.18 18.49 10.61
N PRO A 491 22.42 18.41 10.09
CA PRO A 491 23.62 18.14 10.91
C PRO A 491 23.71 19.09 12.11
N ASN A 492 23.95 18.53 13.29
CA ASN A 492 23.99 19.25 14.57
C ASN A 492 22.68 19.98 14.93
N GLY A 493 21.56 19.54 14.38
CA GLY A 493 20.24 20.15 14.57
C GLY A 493 19.78 20.22 16.02
N ARG A 494 20.26 19.29 16.84
CA ARG A 494 19.98 19.27 18.29
C ARG A 494 20.44 20.54 19.01
N ASN A 495 21.51 21.18 18.54
CA ASN A 495 22.10 22.37 19.13
C ASN A 495 21.72 23.66 18.40
N ILE A 496 20.82 23.59 17.42
CA ILE A 496 20.38 24.74 16.64
C ILE A 496 18.93 25.05 17.01
N SER A 497 18.71 26.18 17.67
CA SER A 497 17.38 26.65 18.04
C SER A 497 16.59 27.14 16.80
N VAL A 498 15.30 26.93 16.83
CA VAL A 498 14.36 27.49 15.83
C VAL A 498 14.09 28.95 16.18
N THR A 499 14.33 29.85 15.22
CA THR A 499 14.18 31.30 15.36
C THR A 499 13.30 31.85 14.25
N GLU A 500 12.89 33.15 14.36
CA GLU A 500 12.15 33.82 13.29
C GLU A 500 12.85 33.77 11.93
N GLU A 501 14.18 33.83 11.92
CA GLU A 501 14.99 33.84 10.70
C GLU A 501 15.01 32.47 10.00
N ASN A 502 15.00 31.37 10.80
CA ASN A 502 15.18 30.01 10.27
C ASN A 502 13.92 29.13 10.33
N LYS A 503 12.78 29.63 10.85
CA LYS A 503 11.52 28.86 10.98
C LYS A 503 11.01 28.31 9.65
N LYS A 504 11.21 29.01 8.53
CA LYS A 504 10.83 28.52 7.19
C LYS A 504 11.64 27.29 6.79
N GLU A 505 12.94 27.28 7.09
CA GLU A 505 13.79 26.13 6.87
C GLU A 505 13.38 24.96 7.76
N TYR A 506 13.11 25.23 9.05
CA TYR A 506 12.63 24.23 10.00
C TYR A 506 11.35 23.54 9.51
N VAL A 507 10.33 24.31 9.15
CA VAL A 507 9.05 23.77 8.65
C VAL A 507 9.27 22.93 7.39
N ARG A 508 10.06 23.41 6.43
CA ARG A 508 10.37 22.67 5.21
C ARG A 508 11.07 21.34 5.51
N LEU A 509 12.06 21.34 6.39
CA LEU A 509 12.78 20.13 6.78
C LEU A 509 11.91 19.17 7.58
N TYR A 510 11.02 19.70 8.43
CA TYR A 510 10.06 18.89 9.18
C TYR A 510 9.09 18.16 8.24
N VAL A 511 8.49 18.87 7.27
CA VAL A 511 7.62 18.28 6.25
C VAL A 511 8.34 17.20 5.46
N ASN A 512 9.58 17.46 5.02
CA ASN A 512 10.38 16.46 4.33
C ASN A 512 10.66 15.24 5.20
N TRP A 513 10.99 15.46 6.48
CA TRP A 513 11.21 14.38 7.43
C TRP A 513 9.95 13.53 7.61
N ARG A 514 8.79 14.16 7.79
CA ARG A 514 7.51 13.47 8.03
C ARG A 514 7.16 12.50 6.90
N PHE A 515 7.50 12.83 5.65
CA PHE A 515 7.14 12.03 4.48
C PHE A 515 8.27 11.21 3.87
N MET A 516 9.53 11.57 4.09
CA MET A 516 10.64 10.96 3.37
C MET A 516 11.66 10.30 4.28
N ARG A 517 11.98 10.92 5.40
CA ARG A 517 13.08 10.44 6.22
C ARG A 517 12.66 9.24 7.05
N GLY A 518 13.39 8.15 6.89
CA GLY A 518 13.04 6.84 7.46
C GLY A 518 12.32 5.90 6.50
N ILE A 519 11.83 6.40 5.36
CA ILE A 519 11.18 5.56 4.33
C ILE A 519 11.89 5.62 2.98
N GLU A 520 13.03 6.28 2.88
CA GLU A 520 13.76 6.48 1.61
C GLU A 520 14.10 5.15 0.94
N ALA A 521 14.67 4.21 1.68
CA ALA A 521 15.04 2.90 1.15
C ALA A 521 13.82 2.10 0.70
N GLN A 522 12.74 2.13 1.49
CA GLN A 522 11.47 1.48 1.20
C GLN A 522 10.85 2.05 -0.07
N PHE A 523 10.74 3.37 -0.12
CA PHE A 523 10.17 4.06 -1.28
C PHE A 523 11.00 3.82 -2.55
N LEU A 524 12.34 3.89 -2.48
CA LEU A 524 13.22 3.60 -3.61
C LEU A 524 13.08 2.15 -4.10
N ALA A 525 12.92 1.19 -3.20
CA ALA A 525 12.68 -0.20 -3.57
C ALA A 525 11.34 -0.35 -4.32
N LEU A 526 10.27 0.30 -3.83
CA LEU A 526 8.97 0.31 -4.48
C LEU A 526 9.03 1.01 -5.85
N GLN A 527 9.63 2.21 -5.92
CA GLN A 527 9.80 2.97 -7.15
C GLN A 527 10.58 2.18 -8.20
N LYS A 528 11.63 1.45 -7.80
CA LYS A 528 12.38 0.55 -8.68
C LYS A 528 11.47 -0.49 -9.33
N GLY A 529 10.67 -1.21 -8.52
CA GLY A 529 9.75 -2.21 -9.03
C GLY A 529 8.70 -1.64 -9.98
N PHE A 530 8.14 -0.48 -9.63
CA PHE A 530 7.16 0.21 -10.47
C PHE A 530 7.75 0.69 -11.80
N SER A 531 8.95 1.26 -11.77
CA SER A 531 9.63 1.81 -12.97
C SER A 531 10.13 0.74 -13.93
N GLU A 532 10.29 -0.50 -13.50
CA GLU A 532 10.61 -1.64 -14.37
C GLU A 532 9.52 -1.92 -15.40
N LEU A 533 8.25 -1.60 -15.07
CA LEU A 533 7.10 -1.78 -15.97
C LEU A 533 6.62 -0.45 -16.55
N ILE A 534 6.59 0.61 -15.77
CA ILE A 534 6.06 1.92 -16.15
C ILE A 534 7.21 2.93 -16.20
N PRO A 535 7.75 3.25 -17.38
CA PRO A 535 8.83 4.22 -17.52
C PRO A 535 8.43 5.60 -16.99
N GLN A 536 9.29 6.22 -16.17
CA GLN A 536 9.04 7.50 -15.50
C GLN A 536 8.65 8.63 -16.46
N HIS A 537 9.21 8.65 -17.68
CA HIS A 537 8.90 9.69 -18.66
C HIS A 537 7.45 9.67 -19.15
N LEU A 538 6.78 8.50 -19.13
CA LEU A 538 5.36 8.38 -19.49
C LEU A 538 4.43 8.98 -18.46
N LEU A 539 4.92 9.17 -17.24
CA LEU A 539 4.14 9.75 -16.13
C LEU A 539 4.26 11.28 -16.04
N LYS A 540 5.23 11.89 -16.74
CA LYS A 540 5.45 13.35 -16.70
C LYS A 540 4.20 14.20 -16.97
N PRO A 541 3.28 13.83 -17.91
CA PRO A 541 2.09 14.61 -18.20
C PRO A 541 1.04 14.63 -17.09
N PHE A 542 1.15 13.73 -16.10
CA PHE A 542 0.13 13.54 -15.07
C PHE A 542 0.45 14.34 -13.81
N ASP A 543 -0.59 14.78 -13.12
CA ASP A 543 -0.49 15.24 -11.74
C ASP A 543 -0.71 14.08 -10.74
N HIS A 544 -0.58 14.36 -9.44
CA HIS A 544 -0.66 13.34 -8.40
C HIS A 544 -2.08 12.79 -8.22
N LYS A 545 -3.12 13.62 -8.44
CA LYS A 545 -4.53 13.20 -8.40
C LYS A 545 -4.88 12.33 -9.61
N GLU A 546 -4.37 12.71 -10.78
CA GLU A 546 -4.53 11.91 -12.00
C GLU A 546 -3.82 10.55 -11.86
N LEU A 547 -2.61 10.52 -11.25
CA LEU A 547 -1.89 9.26 -11.01
C LEU A 547 -2.63 8.36 -10.00
N GLU A 548 -3.21 8.94 -8.95
CA GLU A 548 -4.08 8.21 -8.02
C GLU A 548 -5.21 7.50 -8.77
N LEU A 549 -5.90 8.22 -9.67
CA LEU A 549 -6.99 7.65 -10.45
C LEU A 549 -6.50 6.58 -11.45
N ILE A 550 -5.31 6.73 -12.02
CA ILE A 550 -4.72 5.74 -12.93
C ILE A 550 -4.41 4.44 -12.19
N ILE A 551 -3.90 4.53 -10.96
CA ILE A 551 -3.53 3.37 -10.14
C ILE A 551 -4.77 2.75 -9.48
N GLY A 552 -5.64 3.57 -8.88
CA GLY A 552 -6.75 3.12 -8.04
C GLY A 552 -8.11 3.05 -8.72
N GLY A 553 -8.30 3.70 -9.89
CA GLY A 553 -9.62 3.84 -10.50
C GLY A 553 -10.57 4.73 -9.69
N LEU A 554 -11.84 4.79 -10.10
CA LEU A 554 -12.88 5.49 -9.36
C LEU A 554 -13.35 4.63 -8.18
N GLY A 555 -13.31 5.18 -6.98
CA GLY A 555 -13.78 4.49 -5.77
C GLY A 555 -15.31 4.60 -5.56
N LYS A 556 -15.92 5.69 -6.02
CA LYS A 556 -17.36 5.92 -5.90
C LYS A 556 -18.11 5.32 -7.07
N ILE A 557 -19.17 4.59 -6.79
CA ILE A 557 -20.04 3.97 -7.79
C ILE A 557 -21.21 4.90 -8.09
N ASP A 558 -21.25 5.43 -9.32
CA ASP A 558 -22.39 6.20 -9.84
C ASP A 558 -23.45 5.23 -10.38
N LEU A 559 -24.58 5.14 -9.69
CA LEU A 559 -25.69 4.27 -10.06
C LEU A 559 -26.37 4.66 -11.38
N ALA A 560 -26.43 5.96 -11.69
CA ALA A 560 -27.02 6.45 -12.92
C ALA A 560 -26.15 6.06 -14.12
N ASP A 561 -24.81 6.22 -14.01
CA ASP A 561 -23.86 5.75 -15.02
C ASP A 561 -23.89 4.22 -15.16
N TRP A 562 -24.02 3.49 -14.03
CA TRP A 562 -24.13 2.02 -14.04
C TRP A 562 -25.38 1.55 -14.79
N LYS A 563 -26.56 2.09 -14.45
CA LYS A 563 -27.83 1.78 -15.13
C LYS A 563 -27.76 2.08 -16.63
N THR A 564 -27.29 3.28 -16.98
CA THR A 564 -27.21 3.75 -18.39
C THR A 564 -26.29 2.86 -19.24
N ASN A 565 -25.20 2.36 -18.66
CA ASN A 565 -24.23 1.54 -19.36
C ASN A 565 -24.38 0.03 -19.07
N THR A 566 -25.57 -0.40 -18.66
CA THR A 566 -25.90 -1.82 -18.49
C THR A 566 -26.64 -2.36 -19.72
N ARG A 567 -26.13 -3.46 -20.24
CA ARG A 567 -26.77 -4.21 -21.33
C ARG A 567 -27.77 -5.21 -20.76
N LEU A 568 -28.94 -5.29 -21.34
CA LEU A 568 -29.96 -6.26 -21.00
C LEU A 568 -30.00 -7.38 -22.04
N LYS A 569 -30.09 -8.63 -21.61
CA LYS A 569 -30.18 -9.82 -22.47
C LYS A 569 -31.32 -10.70 -22.00
N HIS A 570 -32.22 -11.06 -22.92
CA HIS A 570 -33.46 -11.78 -22.69
C HIS A 570 -34.41 -11.12 -21.65
N CYS A 571 -34.27 -9.82 -21.43
CA CYS A 571 -35.10 -8.99 -20.59
C CYS A 571 -35.06 -7.53 -21.10
N THR A 572 -36.01 -6.74 -20.58
CA THR A 572 -36.11 -5.30 -20.88
C THR A 572 -36.10 -4.49 -19.60
N SER A 573 -36.00 -3.17 -19.70
CA SER A 573 -36.09 -2.25 -18.55
C SER A 573 -37.39 -2.42 -17.77
N GLU A 574 -38.47 -2.85 -18.44
CA GLU A 574 -39.80 -3.05 -17.83
C GLU A 574 -39.95 -4.41 -17.14
N SER A 575 -39.02 -5.34 -17.35
CA SER A 575 -39.04 -6.63 -16.69
C SER A 575 -38.96 -6.51 -15.17
N ASN A 576 -39.81 -7.17 -14.41
CA ASN A 576 -39.85 -7.11 -12.95
C ASN A 576 -38.48 -7.43 -12.34
N VAL A 577 -37.81 -8.47 -12.82
CA VAL A 577 -36.49 -8.89 -12.34
C VAL A 577 -35.43 -7.75 -12.49
N VAL A 578 -35.48 -6.98 -13.59
CA VAL A 578 -34.56 -5.85 -13.82
C VAL A 578 -34.90 -4.69 -12.87
N ARG A 579 -36.18 -4.38 -12.68
CA ARG A 579 -36.60 -3.35 -11.72
C ARG A 579 -36.20 -3.71 -10.29
N TRP A 580 -36.46 -4.94 -9.87
CA TRP A 580 -36.08 -5.44 -8.55
C TRP A 580 -34.58 -5.52 -8.34
N PHE A 581 -33.80 -5.88 -9.37
CA PHE A 581 -32.35 -5.85 -9.32
C PHE A 581 -31.84 -4.44 -8.99
N TRP A 582 -32.31 -3.43 -9.70
CA TRP A 582 -31.90 -2.06 -9.44
C TRP A 582 -32.39 -1.53 -8.09
N GLN A 583 -33.58 -1.90 -7.68
CA GLN A 583 -34.10 -1.59 -6.33
C GLN A 583 -33.21 -2.20 -5.25
N ALA A 584 -32.76 -3.44 -5.41
CA ALA A 584 -31.82 -4.08 -4.50
C ALA A 584 -30.47 -3.36 -4.47
N VAL A 585 -29.92 -2.99 -5.63
CA VAL A 585 -28.66 -2.25 -5.73
C VAL A 585 -28.77 -0.85 -5.09
N GLU A 586 -29.88 -0.18 -5.20
CA GLU A 586 -30.15 1.09 -4.52
C GLU A 586 -30.21 0.94 -3.00
N ALA A 587 -30.78 -0.15 -2.51
CA ALA A 587 -30.83 -0.49 -1.08
C ALA A 587 -29.48 -0.93 -0.50
N PHE A 588 -28.53 -1.38 -1.34
CA PHE A 588 -27.21 -1.81 -0.90
C PHE A 588 -26.35 -0.61 -0.42
N SER A 589 -25.55 -0.84 0.63
CA SER A 589 -24.49 0.09 1.02
C SER A 589 -23.44 0.23 -0.10
N GLU A 590 -22.62 1.29 -0.06
CA GLU A 590 -21.50 1.46 -1.00
C GLU A 590 -20.57 0.22 -1.02
N GLU A 591 -20.31 -0.37 0.14
CA GLU A 591 -19.53 -1.60 0.27
C GLU A 591 -20.18 -2.78 -0.48
N ARG A 592 -21.47 -3.01 -0.25
CA ARG A 592 -22.21 -4.10 -0.94
C ARG A 592 -22.31 -3.89 -2.44
N ARG A 593 -22.44 -2.62 -2.89
CA ARG A 593 -22.36 -2.28 -4.33
C ARG A 593 -20.99 -2.63 -4.90
N GLY A 594 -19.92 -2.32 -4.17
CA GLY A 594 -18.56 -2.72 -4.54
C GLY A 594 -18.38 -4.23 -4.63
N ARG A 595 -18.93 -5.00 -3.67
CA ARG A 595 -18.90 -6.47 -3.68
C ARG A 595 -19.70 -7.06 -4.85
N LEU A 596 -20.87 -6.50 -5.16
CA LEU A 596 -21.65 -6.91 -6.34
C LEU A 596 -20.86 -6.64 -7.63
N LEU A 597 -20.23 -5.47 -7.74
CA LEU A 597 -19.39 -5.15 -8.89
C LEU A 597 -18.23 -6.14 -9.01
N GLN A 598 -17.59 -6.46 -7.90
CA GLN A 598 -16.52 -7.46 -7.84
C GLN A 598 -17.01 -8.85 -8.24
N PHE A 599 -18.15 -9.29 -7.70
CA PHE A 599 -18.75 -10.58 -8.04
C PHE A 599 -18.94 -10.74 -9.55
N VAL A 600 -19.43 -9.68 -10.21
CA VAL A 600 -19.74 -9.73 -11.65
C VAL A 600 -18.55 -9.42 -12.54
N THR A 601 -17.58 -8.61 -12.09
CA THR A 601 -16.48 -8.13 -12.93
C THR A 601 -15.09 -8.56 -12.46
N GLY A 602 -14.95 -9.06 -11.23
CA GLY A 602 -13.67 -9.36 -10.57
C GLY A 602 -12.97 -8.13 -9.99
N SER A 603 -13.58 -6.93 -10.00
CA SER A 603 -13.00 -5.69 -9.45
C SER A 603 -14.06 -4.84 -8.77
N THR A 604 -13.71 -4.23 -7.64
CA THR A 604 -14.55 -3.23 -6.94
C THR A 604 -14.45 -1.83 -7.56
N ARG A 605 -13.54 -1.60 -8.51
CA ARG A 605 -13.19 -0.29 -9.04
C ARG A 605 -13.81 -0.05 -10.42
N VAL A 606 -14.28 1.18 -10.62
CA VAL A 606 -14.85 1.63 -11.88
C VAL A 606 -13.74 2.31 -12.71
N PRO A 607 -13.66 2.05 -14.03
CA PRO A 607 -12.75 2.78 -14.91
C PRO A 607 -12.98 4.29 -14.88
N LEU A 608 -11.96 5.08 -15.17
CA LEU A 608 -12.02 6.55 -15.19
C LEU A 608 -13.09 7.12 -16.14
N GLN A 609 -13.40 6.39 -17.22
CA GLN A 609 -14.44 6.77 -18.17
C GLN A 609 -15.84 6.25 -17.78
N GLY A 610 -16.00 5.71 -16.57
CA GLY A 610 -17.24 5.13 -16.09
C GLY A 610 -17.52 3.72 -16.59
N PHE A 611 -18.73 3.23 -16.37
CA PHE A 611 -19.16 1.87 -16.69
C PHE A 611 -19.08 1.52 -18.18
N LYS A 612 -19.15 2.51 -19.08
CA LYS A 612 -18.97 2.31 -20.54
C LYS A 612 -17.59 1.77 -20.90
N ALA A 613 -16.60 1.92 -20.03
CA ALA A 613 -15.21 1.51 -20.27
C ALA A 613 -14.81 0.26 -19.48
N LEU A 614 -15.74 -0.46 -18.88
CA LEU A 614 -15.47 -1.75 -18.24
C LEU A 614 -14.78 -2.70 -19.22
N GLN A 615 -13.74 -3.38 -18.74
CA GLN A 615 -12.96 -4.31 -19.56
C GLN A 615 -13.48 -5.73 -19.40
N GLY A 616 -13.60 -6.44 -20.51
CA GLY A 616 -13.85 -7.88 -20.57
C GLY A 616 -12.66 -8.62 -21.16
N SER A 617 -12.84 -9.88 -21.53
CA SER A 617 -11.78 -10.77 -22.05
C SER A 617 -11.11 -10.28 -23.33
N ALA A 618 -11.83 -9.58 -24.19
CA ALA A 618 -11.37 -9.16 -25.53
C ALA A 618 -11.48 -7.63 -25.75
N GLY A 619 -11.48 -6.84 -24.68
CA GLY A 619 -11.61 -5.38 -24.74
C GLY A 619 -12.81 -4.85 -23.96
N PRO A 620 -13.25 -3.60 -24.20
CA PRO A 620 -14.36 -3.00 -23.50
C PRO A 620 -15.65 -3.83 -23.61
N ARG A 621 -16.28 -4.09 -22.46
CA ARG A 621 -17.53 -4.87 -22.39
C ARG A 621 -18.40 -4.33 -21.26
N LEU A 622 -19.61 -3.92 -21.62
CA LEU A 622 -20.57 -3.37 -20.68
C LEU A 622 -21.01 -4.41 -19.65
N PHE A 623 -21.37 -3.94 -18.46
CA PHE A 623 -22.07 -4.73 -17.48
C PHE A 623 -23.35 -5.30 -18.10
N THR A 624 -23.63 -6.58 -17.90
CA THR A 624 -24.74 -7.25 -18.60
C THR A 624 -25.61 -8.01 -17.60
N ILE A 625 -26.90 -7.70 -17.55
CA ILE A 625 -27.91 -8.49 -16.87
C ILE A 625 -28.52 -9.45 -17.89
N HIS A 626 -28.46 -10.74 -17.61
CA HIS A 626 -28.97 -11.79 -18.48
C HIS A 626 -30.03 -12.59 -17.72
N LEU A 627 -31.26 -12.51 -18.16
CA LEU A 627 -32.34 -13.34 -17.64
C LEU A 627 -32.24 -14.75 -18.24
N ILE A 628 -32.11 -15.76 -17.40
CA ILE A 628 -31.94 -17.15 -17.84
C ILE A 628 -33.18 -17.95 -17.45
N ASP A 629 -33.49 -19.01 -18.23
CA ASP A 629 -34.51 -20.00 -17.85
C ASP A 629 -33.89 -21.02 -16.88
N ALA A 630 -34.04 -20.78 -15.58
CA ALA A 630 -33.48 -21.60 -14.53
C ALA A 630 -34.44 -21.63 -13.31
N ASN A 631 -34.30 -22.66 -12.48
CA ASN A 631 -35.07 -22.76 -11.23
C ASN A 631 -34.77 -21.54 -10.34
N THR A 632 -35.82 -20.94 -9.79
CA THR A 632 -35.77 -19.76 -8.94
C THR A 632 -35.20 -20.02 -7.54
N ASP A 633 -34.90 -21.27 -7.18
CA ASP A 633 -34.13 -21.61 -5.98
C ASP A 633 -32.61 -21.45 -6.19
N ASN A 634 -32.16 -21.41 -7.45
CA ASN A 634 -30.77 -21.20 -7.78
C ASN A 634 -30.30 -19.78 -7.47
N LEU A 635 -29.05 -19.63 -7.08
CA LEU A 635 -28.38 -18.34 -6.94
C LEU A 635 -28.07 -17.73 -8.31
N PRO A 636 -27.98 -16.38 -8.42
CA PRO A 636 -27.41 -15.74 -9.61
C PRO A 636 -25.98 -16.21 -9.85
N LYS A 637 -25.57 -16.33 -11.12
CA LYS A 637 -24.22 -16.72 -11.51
C LYS A 637 -23.51 -15.56 -12.20
N ALA A 638 -22.23 -15.35 -11.88
CA ALA A 638 -21.42 -14.33 -12.51
C ALA A 638 -20.45 -14.92 -13.53
N HIS A 639 -20.29 -14.24 -14.66
CA HIS A 639 -19.32 -14.54 -15.71
C HIS A 639 -18.39 -13.34 -15.84
N THR A 640 -17.34 -13.32 -15.03
CA THR A 640 -16.46 -12.14 -14.87
C THR A 640 -15.72 -11.78 -16.16
N CYS A 641 -15.45 -12.76 -17.03
CA CYS A 641 -14.85 -12.54 -18.36
C CYS A 641 -15.74 -11.69 -19.28
N PHE A 642 -17.04 -11.71 -19.03
CA PHE A 642 -18.04 -11.04 -19.84
C PHE A 642 -18.72 -9.87 -19.11
N ASN A 643 -18.34 -9.56 -17.87
CA ASN A 643 -19.00 -8.61 -16.98
C ASN A 643 -20.51 -8.89 -16.92
N ARG A 644 -20.91 -10.17 -16.84
CA ARG A 644 -22.29 -10.61 -16.95
C ARG A 644 -22.77 -11.32 -15.69
N ILE A 645 -23.98 -11.01 -15.25
CA ILE A 645 -24.72 -11.73 -14.24
C ILE A 645 -25.93 -12.42 -14.87
N ASP A 646 -26.03 -13.73 -14.68
CA ASP A 646 -27.14 -14.56 -15.07
C ASP A 646 -28.12 -14.67 -13.90
N ILE A 647 -29.36 -14.25 -14.08
CA ILE A 647 -30.38 -14.15 -13.03
C ILE A 647 -31.55 -15.04 -13.41
N PRO A 648 -31.99 -16.00 -12.53
CA PRO A 648 -33.21 -16.73 -12.66
C PRO A 648 -34.48 -15.83 -12.63
N PRO A 649 -35.64 -16.29 -13.16
CA PRO A 649 -36.87 -15.50 -13.19
C PRO A 649 -37.57 -15.52 -11.81
N TYR A 650 -36.94 -14.90 -10.81
CA TYR A 650 -37.46 -14.82 -9.44
C TYR A 650 -38.88 -14.24 -9.42
N GLU A 651 -39.71 -14.74 -8.50
CA GLU A 651 -41.15 -14.42 -8.43
C GLU A 651 -41.42 -13.12 -7.65
N SER A 652 -40.47 -12.70 -6.76
CA SER A 652 -40.64 -11.49 -5.93
C SER A 652 -39.34 -10.73 -5.73
N TYR A 653 -39.47 -9.49 -5.26
CA TYR A 653 -38.32 -8.65 -4.88
C TYR A 653 -37.55 -9.28 -3.71
N GLU A 654 -38.23 -9.79 -2.71
CA GLU A 654 -37.64 -10.37 -1.51
C GLU A 654 -36.77 -11.56 -1.86
N LYS A 655 -37.28 -12.47 -2.72
CA LYS A 655 -36.53 -13.64 -3.18
C LYS A 655 -35.29 -13.22 -3.99
N LEU A 656 -35.45 -12.26 -4.89
CA LEU A 656 -34.32 -11.72 -5.66
C LEU A 656 -33.27 -11.10 -4.72
N TYR A 657 -33.69 -10.26 -3.76
CA TYR A 657 -32.84 -9.59 -2.82
C TYR A 657 -32.03 -10.60 -1.97
N GLU A 658 -32.69 -11.59 -1.39
CA GLU A 658 -32.08 -12.67 -0.59
C GLU A 658 -31.03 -13.43 -1.43
N LYS A 659 -31.44 -13.93 -2.60
CA LYS A 659 -30.57 -14.73 -3.48
C LYS A 659 -29.38 -13.93 -4.01
N LEU A 660 -29.59 -12.65 -4.37
CA LEU A 660 -28.52 -11.76 -4.81
C LEU A 660 -27.54 -11.47 -3.67
N LEU A 661 -28.04 -11.19 -2.47
CA LEU A 661 -27.21 -10.93 -1.29
C LEU A 661 -26.37 -12.15 -0.93
N THR A 662 -26.98 -13.34 -0.89
CA THR A 662 -26.26 -14.60 -0.64
C THR A 662 -25.18 -14.85 -1.68
N ALA A 663 -25.48 -14.66 -2.97
CA ALA A 663 -24.51 -14.85 -4.03
C ALA A 663 -23.30 -13.89 -3.89
N VAL A 664 -23.54 -12.64 -3.50
CA VAL A 664 -22.51 -11.62 -3.37
C VAL A 664 -21.64 -11.81 -2.11
N GLU A 665 -22.22 -12.31 -1.02
CA GLU A 665 -21.52 -12.43 0.27
C GLU A 665 -20.84 -13.79 0.47
N GLU A 666 -21.38 -14.87 -0.09
CA GLU A 666 -20.93 -16.24 0.20
C GLU A 666 -20.19 -16.94 -0.96
N THR A 667 -20.27 -16.41 -2.17
CA THR A 667 -19.64 -17.09 -3.32
C THR A 667 -18.14 -16.82 -3.39
N CYS A 668 -17.34 -17.90 -3.48
CA CYS A 668 -15.91 -17.86 -3.73
C CYS A 668 -15.50 -18.95 -4.74
N GLY A 669 -14.46 -18.66 -5.55
CA GLY A 669 -13.90 -19.59 -6.53
C GLY A 669 -14.45 -19.44 -7.96
N PHE A 670 -13.73 -20.08 -8.90
CA PHE A 670 -14.09 -20.15 -10.32
C PHE A 670 -14.34 -21.59 -10.74
N ALA A 671 -15.45 -21.82 -11.44
CA ALA A 671 -15.74 -23.07 -12.13
C ALA A 671 -15.42 -22.93 -13.62
N VAL A 672 -15.36 -24.06 -14.35
CA VAL A 672 -15.29 -24.05 -15.83
C VAL A 672 -16.61 -23.49 -16.37
N GLU A 673 -16.50 -22.52 -17.27
CA GLU A 673 -17.63 -21.96 -18.03
C GLU A 673 -17.88 -22.72 -19.32
#